data_375fd61f69545660074866b25ee63775
#
_entry.id   375fd61f69545660074866b25ee63775
#
_cell.length_a   1.000
_cell.length_b   1.000
_cell.length_c   1.000
_cell.angle_alpha   90.00
_cell.angle_beta   90.00
_cell.angle_gamma   90.00
#
_symmetry.space_group_name_H-M   'P 1'
#
loop_
_entity.id
_entity.type
_entity.pdbx_description
1 polymer ?
#
loop_
_entity_poly.entity_id
_entity_poly.type
_entity_poly.pdbx_seq_one_letter_code
_entity_poly.pdbx_strand_id
1 'polypeptide(L)'
;MSDKLINVKIDGKDYQFPSGIKILDACKRVGIEIPTLCYLEGVSEEGSCGMCVVEVKGSKTLQRTCITEIAEGMEITTNSPIVYDARKMNLELALAHHPLDCMTCDADGDCELQDLAYQFGIKKSEFLDEKEAFEYLKETPWDSNPFIQFDPQKCILCRRCVNACENQAIVEAIGIALRGYKSTVSTPFNLPLEETDCQFCAACVQACPVGALVEKPRVGKGKIFQLEETDTVCAYCGTGCEVTLYRDKKNDLVMTRGIEDSIVNKGSLCVKGRYGYEYVNSKDRLTKPLIKENGKFRETTWEEALEYTVKRLKEIKEKYGPDAIGVLGSSRCTNEDNYIVQKFARAVIGTNNVDNCARLCHASTIAGLGKALGAAAATNPIEDIKNADVMFVIGSNMTETHPVISQFVKENQKKRGAKLIVCDPRKTDLAKVSDIYIQHYPGTDVALLNGIMKIIIDKGLVNKEFVEAHTEGYEDFVKVISKYNLNTVSKITGVDKVLIEKAAEWYAKAPNATIFYTMGITQHSVGTDNVLSIANLALVTGHIGSEGNGIDPLRGQANVQGACDMGALPDVYTGYQKVIDPVAREKFEKAWRVKLPEKPGLAVSEFGDRVLEGKLKAVFAMGENPLMTEPDINHVREGFEKLEFLAVQEIFLSETAELADVVFPAAAAYEKEGTFTNTERRVQLLRPAREKPVGTKFDWEIISHVATKLGYHMKYKNAAEIMDEIATLTPSYAGIHHYRLEKGGIQWPCPKDDHAGTKILHYDGTFKRPNGKALISPVEYIEAKELPDKEYPIILTTGRILFHYHSGNETRRVKVLDAFVPRNYVEINKEDAEKLNINHKDMVRVSTRRGSIELEARISEKPKKGVVFISFHFREASANVLTNAALDPIAKIPEYKVAACKIEKI
;
A
#
# COMPACT_ATOMS: atom_id res chain seq x y z
N MET A 1 19.82 -24.33 -13.65
CA MET A 1 19.83 -25.81 -13.63
C MET A 1 19.49 -26.26 -15.02
N SER A 2 20.26 -27.18 -15.63
CA SER A 2 19.93 -27.68 -16.96
C SER A 2 18.59 -28.38 -16.90
N ASP A 3 17.63 -27.95 -17.70
CA ASP A 3 16.30 -28.56 -17.82
C ASP A 3 16.39 -29.95 -18.45
N LYS A 4 16.86 -30.90 -17.64
CA LYS A 4 16.85 -32.29 -18.06
C LYS A 4 15.39 -32.75 -18.16
N LEU A 5 14.92 -32.96 -19.38
CA LEU A 5 13.61 -33.57 -19.60
C LEU A 5 13.66 -35.06 -19.22
N ILE A 6 12.65 -35.52 -18.52
CA ILE A 6 12.43 -36.90 -18.13
C ILE A 6 11.12 -37.42 -18.72
N ASN A 7 11.12 -38.72 -19.06
CA ASN A 7 9.96 -39.40 -19.63
C ASN A 7 9.12 -40.00 -18.49
N VAL A 8 7.84 -39.76 -18.50
CA VAL A 8 6.87 -40.24 -17.51
C VAL A 8 5.63 -40.74 -18.24
N LYS A 9 5.08 -41.84 -17.83
CA LYS A 9 3.83 -42.36 -18.34
C LYS A 9 2.70 -42.07 -17.31
N ILE A 10 1.67 -41.36 -17.74
CA ILE A 10 0.49 -41.07 -16.91
C ILE A 10 -0.75 -41.65 -17.58
N ASP A 11 -1.46 -42.53 -16.90
CA ASP A 11 -2.67 -43.21 -17.41
C ASP A 11 -2.47 -43.83 -18.81
N GLY A 12 -1.31 -44.47 -19.00
CA GLY A 12 -0.96 -45.14 -20.22
C GLY A 12 -0.41 -44.27 -21.36
N LYS A 13 -0.37 -42.93 -21.18
CA LYS A 13 0.19 -41.97 -22.17
C LYS A 13 1.57 -41.49 -21.76
N ASP A 14 2.47 -41.38 -22.74
CA ASP A 14 3.84 -40.92 -22.53
C ASP A 14 3.91 -39.39 -22.59
N TYR A 15 4.62 -38.79 -21.65
CA TYR A 15 4.86 -37.34 -21.53
C TYR A 15 6.31 -37.04 -21.19
N GLN A 16 6.75 -35.83 -21.49
CA GLN A 16 8.06 -35.32 -21.09
C GLN A 16 7.91 -34.08 -20.22
N PHE A 17 8.62 -34.04 -19.09
CA PHE A 17 8.60 -32.91 -18.15
C PHE A 17 10.01 -32.55 -17.69
N PRO A 18 10.25 -31.31 -17.23
CA PRO A 18 11.48 -30.98 -16.51
C PRO A 18 11.62 -31.84 -15.25
N SER A 19 12.83 -32.25 -14.94
CA SER A 19 13.10 -32.97 -13.69
C SER A 19 12.83 -32.09 -12.46
N GLY A 20 12.47 -32.71 -11.33
CA GLY A 20 12.28 -32.02 -10.05
C GLY A 20 10.88 -31.38 -9.84
N ILE A 21 9.93 -31.63 -10.76
CA ILE A 21 8.53 -31.28 -10.51
C ILE A 21 7.78 -32.39 -9.80
N LYS A 22 6.73 -32.08 -9.09
CA LYS A 22 5.90 -33.06 -8.39
C LYS A 22 4.92 -33.75 -9.34
N ILE A 23 4.47 -34.95 -8.96
CA ILE A 23 3.47 -35.70 -9.74
C ILE A 23 2.18 -34.82 -9.90
N LEU A 24 1.78 -34.08 -8.86
CA LEU A 24 0.60 -33.22 -8.93
C LEU A 24 0.74 -32.17 -10.03
N ASP A 25 1.91 -31.51 -10.11
CA ASP A 25 2.19 -30.48 -11.11
C ASP A 25 2.25 -31.05 -12.52
N ALA A 26 2.83 -32.26 -12.65
CA ALA A 26 2.89 -32.99 -13.92
C ALA A 26 1.47 -33.33 -14.43
N CYS A 27 0.59 -33.82 -13.54
CA CYS A 27 -0.82 -34.11 -13.86
C CYS A 27 -1.59 -32.84 -14.27
N LYS A 28 -1.43 -31.75 -13.51
CA LYS A 28 -2.05 -30.46 -13.80
C LYS A 28 -1.68 -29.93 -15.19
N ARG A 29 -0.39 -30.03 -15.57
CA ARG A 29 0.12 -29.60 -16.89
C ARG A 29 -0.48 -30.35 -18.09
N VAL A 30 -0.98 -31.57 -17.87
CA VAL A 30 -1.61 -32.38 -18.91
C VAL A 30 -3.14 -32.45 -18.76
N GLY A 31 -3.71 -31.61 -17.91
CA GLY A 31 -5.16 -31.47 -17.75
C GLY A 31 -5.80 -32.60 -16.91
N ILE A 32 -5.01 -33.30 -16.08
CA ILE A 32 -5.53 -34.30 -15.13
C ILE A 32 -5.66 -33.65 -13.76
N GLU A 33 -6.89 -33.55 -13.27
CA GLU A 33 -7.18 -33.03 -11.94
C GLU A 33 -7.07 -34.14 -10.87
N ILE A 34 -6.22 -33.88 -9.87
CA ILE A 34 -6.07 -34.74 -8.71
C ILE A 34 -6.65 -34.03 -7.48
N PRO A 35 -7.63 -34.64 -6.74
CA PRO A 35 -8.25 -34.00 -5.60
C PRO A 35 -7.25 -33.78 -4.45
N THR A 36 -7.37 -32.64 -3.76
CA THR A 36 -6.53 -32.29 -2.60
C THR A 36 -7.39 -31.66 -1.50
N LEU A 37 -6.94 -31.65 -0.25
CA LEU A 37 -7.54 -30.90 0.88
C LEU A 37 -6.50 -30.18 1.73
N CYS A 38 -5.26 -30.68 1.80
CA CYS A 38 -4.19 -30.06 2.57
C CYS A 38 -3.19 -29.27 1.71
N TYR A 39 -3.23 -29.44 0.41
CA TYR A 39 -2.34 -28.78 -0.53
C TYR A 39 -2.87 -27.37 -0.89
N LEU A 40 -1.99 -26.40 -0.85
CA LEU A 40 -2.21 -25.06 -1.35
C LEU A 40 -0.94 -24.64 -2.09
N GLU A 41 -1.05 -24.36 -3.39
CA GLU A 41 0.09 -24.13 -4.29
C GLU A 41 1.03 -23.04 -3.75
N GLY A 42 2.31 -23.34 -3.65
CA GLY A 42 3.34 -22.43 -3.15
C GLY A 42 3.28 -22.09 -1.63
N VAL A 43 2.27 -22.59 -0.92
CA VAL A 43 2.02 -22.27 0.50
C VAL A 43 2.03 -23.49 1.40
N SER A 44 1.32 -24.57 1.02
CA SER A 44 1.14 -25.76 1.87
C SER A 44 1.33 -27.06 1.09
N GLU A 45 2.33 -27.84 1.47
CA GLU A 45 2.69 -29.12 0.88
C GLU A 45 2.82 -30.23 1.94
N GLU A 46 1.83 -30.33 2.82
CA GLU A 46 1.84 -31.19 4.02
C GLU A 46 1.77 -32.69 3.70
N GLY A 47 1.14 -33.07 2.60
CA GLY A 47 0.91 -34.48 2.27
C GLY A 47 0.07 -35.24 3.33
N SER A 48 -0.71 -34.56 4.16
CA SER A 48 -1.36 -35.15 5.33
C SER A 48 -2.72 -35.81 5.02
N CYS A 49 -3.55 -35.23 4.14
CA CYS A 49 -4.95 -35.63 3.93
C CYS A 49 -5.12 -36.94 3.14
N GLY A 50 -4.12 -37.35 2.35
CA GLY A 50 -4.20 -38.53 1.52
C GLY A 50 -5.16 -38.49 0.33
N MET A 51 -5.79 -37.35 0.03
CA MET A 51 -6.71 -37.22 -1.11
C MET A 51 -5.98 -37.32 -2.46
N CYS A 52 -4.72 -36.88 -2.52
CA CYS A 52 -3.95 -36.85 -3.75
C CYS A 52 -3.19 -38.15 -4.08
N VAL A 53 -3.56 -39.30 -3.52
CA VAL A 53 -2.87 -40.54 -3.76
C VAL A 53 -3.07 -41.09 -5.18
N VAL A 54 -2.00 -41.72 -5.71
CA VAL A 54 -1.99 -42.39 -7.01
C VAL A 54 -1.21 -43.69 -6.91
N GLU A 55 -1.41 -44.61 -7.87
CA GLU A 55 -0.53 -45.76 -8.03
C GLU A 55 0.70 -45.39 -8.85
N VAL A 56 1.86 -45.86 -8.40
CA VAL A 56 3.11 -45.81 -9.15
C VAL A 56 3.61 -47.24 -9.33
N LYS A 57 3.79 -47.68 -10.56
CA LYS A 57 4.22 -49.02 -10.90
C LYS A 57 5.53 -49.41 -10.18
N GLY A 58 5.52 -50.53 -9.49
CA GLY A 58 6.66 -50.98 -8.69
C GLY A 58 6.71 -50.42 -7.27
N SER A 59 5.86 -49.46 -6.91
CA SER A 59 5.72 -49.00 -5.52
C SER A 59 4.84 -49.99 -4.73
N LYS A 60 5.20 -50.21 -3.45
CA LYS A 60 4.43 -51.06 -2.53
C LYS A 60 3.23 -50.31 -1.90
N THR A 61 3.22 -48.99 -2.00
CA THR A 61 2.20 -48.12 -1.41
C THR A 61 1.75 -47.05 -2.40
N LEU A 62 0.54 -46.56 -2.26
CA LEU A 62 0.08 -45.40 -3.01
C LEU A 62 0.96 -44.17 -2.69
N GLN A 63 1.27 -43.38 -3.71
CA GLN A 63 2.12 -42.21 -3.59
C GLN A 63 1.26 -40.93 -3.49
N ARG A 64 1.67 -39.99 -2.64
CA ARG A 64 1.01 -38.66 -2.50
C ARG A 64 1.61 -37.73 -3.53
N THR A 65 0.81 -37.33 -4.52
CA THR A 65 1.27 -36.51 -5.65
C THR A 65 1.79 -35.15 -5.27
N CYS A 66 1.26 -34.55 -4.20
CA CYS A 66 1.64 -33.19 -3.76
C CYS A 66 3.05 -33.09 -3.15
N ILE A 67 3.68 -34.21 -2.79
CA ILE A 67 5.02 -34.26 -2.18
C ILE A 67 6.00 -35.18 -2.90
N THR A 68 5.54 -36.00 -3.88
CA THR A 68 6.37 -36.96 -4.60
C THR A 68 6.82 -36.33 -5.92
N GLU A 69 8.14 -36.28 -6.15
CA GLU A 69 8.72 -35.84 -7.43
C GLU A 69 8.62 -36.93 -8.49
N ILE A 70 8.45 -36.53 -9.74
CA ILE A 70 8.50 -37.44 -10.88
C ILE A 70 9.93 -37.94 -11.13
N ALA A 71 10.06 -39.17 -11.62
CA ALA A 71 11.35 -39.79 -11.98
C ALA A 71 11.31 -40.39 -13.38
N GLU A 72 12.50 -40.53 -14.00
CA GLU A 72 12.63 -41.13 -15.34
C GLU A 72 12.01 -42.53 -15.40
N GLY A 73 11.14 -42.75 -16.37
CA GLY A 73 10.46 -44.03 -16.59
C GLY A 73 9.33 -44.34 -15.61
N MET A 74 8.93 -43.35 -14.75
CA MET A 74 7.82 -43.53 -13.80
C MET A 74 6.53 -43.78 -14.56
N GLU A 75 5.78 -44.84 -14.19
CA GLU A 75 4.46 -45.13 -14.70
C GLU A 75 3.42 -44.86 -13.58
N ILE A 76 2.50 -43.94 -13.83
CA ILE A 76 1.54 -43.41 -12.86
C ILE A 76 0.12 -43.74 -13.33
N THR A 77 -0.70 -44.30 -12.43
CA THR A 77 -2.15 -44.47 -12.64
C THR A 77 -2.92 -43.59 -11.66
N THR A 78 -3.66 -42.63 -12.20
CA THR A 78 -4.31 -41.61 -11.41
C THR A 78 -5.70 -42.00 -10.91
N ASN A 79 -6.34 -42.94 -11.57
CA ASN A 79 -7.70 -43.36 -11.27
C ASN A 79 -7.87 -44.90 -11.46
N SER A 80 -7.61 -45.67 -10.43
CA SER A 80 -7.87 -47.09 -10.35
C SER A 80 -8.83 -47.40 -9.19
N PRO A 81 -9.44 -48.58 -9.12
CA PRO A 81 -10.31 -48.96 -7.98
C PRO A 81 -9.62 -48.77 -6.63
N ILE A 82 -8.36 -49.17 -6.49
CA ILE A 82 -7.63 -49.02 -5.22
C ILE A 82 -7.34 -47.55 -4.87
N VAL A 83 -7.10 -46.70 -5.85
CA VAL A 83 -6.93 -45.24 -5.66
C VAL A 83 -8.27 -44.61 -5.23
N TYR A 84 -9.34 -44.98 -5.92
CA TYR A 84 -10.70 -44.52 -5.59
C TYR A 84 -11.09 -44.87 -4.15
N ASP A 85 -10.94 -46.17 -3.76
CA ASP A 85 -11.28 -46.65 -2.42
C ASP A 85 -10.43 -45.97 -1.33
N ALA A 86 -9.13 -45.75 -1.60
CA ALA A 86 -8.25 -45.09 -0.66
C ALA A 86 -8.64 -43.60 -0.49
N ARG A 87 -8.98 -42.89 -1.56
CA ARG A 87 -9.47 -41.49 -1.48
C ARG A 87 -10.80 -41.42 -0.76
N LYS A 88 -11.75 -42.33 -1.06
CA LYS A 88 -13.05 -42.40 -0.41
C LYS A 88 -12.89 -42.57 1.11
N MET A 89 -12.06 -43.53 1.54
CA MET A 89 -11.76 -43.75 2.97
C MET A 89 -11.16 -42.52 3.64
N ASN A 90 -10.15 -41.87 3.02
CA ASN A 90 -9.57 -40.67 3.57
C ASN A 90 -10.60 -39.54 3.70
N LEU A 91 -11.51 -39.40 2.76
CA LEU A 91 -12.59 -38.43 2.79
C LEU A 91 -13.61 -38.74 3.89
N GLU A 92 -13.98 -40.01 4.08
CA GLU A 92 -14.86 -40.43 5.18
C GLU A 92 -14.23 -40.17 6.55
N LEU A 93 -12.89 -40.36 6.68
CA LEU A 93 -12.18 -40.00 7.92
C LEU A 93 -12.19 -38.48 8.16
N ALA A 94 -12.07 -37.64 7.10
CA ALA A 94 -12.20 -36.19 7.24
C ALA A 94 -13.61 -35.75 7.64
N LEU A 95 -14.63 -36.52 7.21
CA LEU A 95 -16.03 -36.29 7.54
C LEU A 95 -16.46 -36.87 8.90
N ALA A 96 -15.63 -37.73 9.55
CA ALA A 96 -15.99 -38.44 10.77
C ALA A 96 -16.40 -37.53 11.93
N HIS A 97 -15.81 -36.35 12.03
CA HIS A 97 -16.07 -35.36 13.09
C HIS A 97 -16.63 -34.04 12.53
N HIS A 98 -16.92 -33.97 11.24
CA HIS A 98 -17.42 -32.75 10.60
C HIS A 98 -18.96 -32.70 10.70
N PRO A 99 -19.57 -31.61 11.24
CA PRO A 99 -21.01 -31.49 11.28
C PRO A 99 -21.55 -31.34 9.85
N LEU A 100 -22.59 -32.11 9.53
CA LEU A 100 -23.22 -32.11 8.20
C LEU A 100 -24.32 -31.05 8.11
N ASP A 101 -24.02 -29.83 8.56
CA ASP A 101 -24.92 -28.68 8.65
C ASP A 101 -24.81 -27.71 7.46
N CYS A 102 -24.43 -28.21 6.29
CA CYS A 102 -24.13 -27.40 5.09
C CYS A 102 -25.17 -26.32 4.77
N MET A 103 -26.45 -26.61 4.97
CA MET A 103 -27.53 -25.65 4.69
C MET A 103 -27.43 -24.36 5.53
N THR A 104 -26.87 -24.43 6.72
CA THR A 104 -26.68 -23.29 7.63
C THR A 104 -25.25 -22.80 7.69
N CYS A 105 -24.30 -23.53 7.10
CA CYS A 105 -22.90 -23.18 7.05
C CYS A 105 -22.62 -22.01 6.09
N ASP A 106 -21.86 -21.00 6.49
CA ASP A 106 -21.50 -19.86 5.62
C ASP A 106 -20.59 -20.23 4.45
N ALA A 107 -19.90 -21.39 4.50
CA ALA A 107 -19.08 -21.91 3.40
C ALA A 107 -19.87 -22.78 2.40
N ASP A 108 -21.17 -22.93 2.53
CA ASP A 108 -21.98 -23.72 1.59
C ASP A 108 -21.85 -23.18 0.15
N GLY A 109 -21.45 -24.08 -0.77
CA GLY A 109 -21.11 -23.74 -2.17
C GLY A 109 -19.73 -23.13 -2.38
N ASP A 110 -18.88 -23.13 -1.33
CA ASP A 110 -17.50 -22.65 -1.32
C ASP A 110 -16.68 -23.56 -0.37
N CYS A 111 -16.90 -24.87 -0.45
CA CYS A 111 -16.36 -25.86 0.48
C CYS A 111 -15.82 -27.08 -0.29
N GLU A 112 -14.49 -27.21 -0.37
CA GLU A 112 -13.85 -28.32 -1.08
C GLU A 112 -14.21 -29.69 -0.50
N LEU A 113 -14.47 -29.78 0.83
CA LEU A 113 -14.93 -31.02 1.46
C LEU A 113 -16.33 -31.41 0.99
N GLN A 114 -17.24 -30.44 0.85
CA GLN A 114 -18.58 -30.64 0.34
C GLN A 114 -18.55 -31.15 -1.11
N ASP A 115 -17.76 -30.50 -1.97
CA ASP A 115 -17.64 -30.86 -3.38
C ASP A 115 -17.09 -32.28 -3.54
N LEU A 116 -16.06 -32.62 -2.77
CA LEU A 116 -15.52 -33.98 -2.79
C LEU A 116 -16.51 -35.02 -2.25
N ALA A 117 -17.26 -34.70 -1.19
CA ALA A 117 -18.30 -35.60 -0.67
C ALA A 117 -19.37 -35.89 -1.73
N TYR A 118 -19.79 -34.89 -2.51
CA TYR A 118 -20.69 -35.10 -3.66
C TYR A 118 -20.02 -35.92 -4.77
N GLN A 119 -18.79 -35.66 -5.13
CA GLN A 119 -18.03 -36.37 -6.16
C GLN A 119 -17.88 -37.86 -5.84
N PHE A 120 -17.62 -38.20 -4.56
CA PHE A 120 -17.46 -39.60 -4.11
C PHE A 120 -18.76 -40.25 -3.64
N GLY A 121 -19.90 -39.54 -3.71
CA GLY A 121 -21.21 -40.03 -3.33
C GLY A 121 -21.38 -40.35 -1.84
N ILE A 122 -20.60 -39.67 -0.97
CA ILE A 122 -20.64 -39.88 0.49
C ILE A 122 -21.73 -38.99 1.09
N LYS A 123 -22.71 -39.64 1.73
CA LYS A 123 -23.78 -38.96 2.44
C LYS A 123 -23.55 -38.87 3.95
N LYS A 124 -22.82 -39.82 4.51
CA LYS A 124 -22.48 -39.92 5.92
C LYS A 124 -21.21 -40.75 6.05
N SER A 125 -20.33 -40.40 6.96
CA SER A 125 -19.14 -41.19 7.28
C SER A 125 -19.54 -42.48 8.01
N GLU A 126 -18.90 -43.59 7.66
CA GLU A 126 -19.04 -44.85 8.38
C GLU A 126 -18.30 -44.86 9.74
N PHE A 127 -17.38 -43.89 9.94
CA PHE A 127 -16.55 -43.71 11.13
C PHE A 127 -17.12 -42.71 12.14
N LEU A 128 -18.36 -42.22 11.95
CA LEU A 128 -18.95 -41.19 12.82
C LEU A 128 -19.29 -41.77 14.20
N ASP A 129 -18.66 -41.23 15.27
CA ASP A 129 -19.04 -41.43 16.66
C ASP A 129 -19.70 -40.16 17.21
N GLU A 130 -21.02 -40.19 17.34
CA GLU A 130 -21.83 -39.01 17.69
C GLU A 130 -21.66 -38.54 19.16
N LYS A 131 -21.07 -39.31 20.07
CA LYS A 131 -21.07 -39.03 21.48
C LYS A 131 -19.80 -38.36 22.03
N GLU A 132 -18.65 -38.60 21.45
CA GLU A 132 -17.36 -38.08 22.01
C GLU A 132 -16.76 -36.94 21.19
N ALA A 133 -17.24 -36.71 19.94
CA ALA A 133 -16.53 -35.91 18.98
C ALA A 133 -16.46 -34.40 19.30
N PHE A 134 -17.38 -33.87 20.09
CA PHE A 134 -17.59 -32.41 20.13
C PHE A 134 -17.53 -31.78 21.53
N GLU A 135 -17.41 -32.54 22.62
CA GLU A 135 -17.50 -31.97 23.97
C GLU A 135 -16.33 -31.09 24.37
N TYR A 136 -15.12 -31.37 23.89
CA TYR A 136 -13.92 -30.65 24.31
C TYR A 136 -13.52 -29.49 23.35
N LEU A 137 -14.21 -29.31 22.21
CA LEU A 137 -13.91 -28.29 21.22
C LEU A 137 -14.81 -27.03 21.34
N LYS A 138 -15.56 -26.89 22.44
CA LYS A 138 -16.65 -25.91 22.55
C LYS A 138 -16.21 -24.45 22.72
N GLU A 139 -15.00 -24.20 23.19
CA GLU A 139 -14.55 -22.84 23.50
C GLU A 139 -13.23 -22.53 22.81
N THR A 140 -13.22 -21.47 22.03
CA THR A 140 -12.00 -20.89 21.46
C THR A 140 -11.85 -19.44 21.88
N PRO A 141 -10.63 -18.96 22.20
CA PRO A 141 -10.39 -17.56 22.56
C PRO A 141 -10.47 -16.62 21.33
N TRP A 142 -10.89 -17.13 20.17
CA TRP A 142 -10.98 -16.37 18.91
C TRP A 142 -12.25 -15.53 18.80
N ASP A 143 -13.19 -15.66 19.70
CA ASP A 143 -14.48 -14.98 19.61
C ASP A 143 -14.44 -13.51 20.04
N SER A 144 -13.42 -13.08 20.76
CA SER A 144 -13.26 -11.71 21.24
C SER A 144 -12.98 -10.68 20.13
N ASN A 145 -12.33 -11.06 19.01
CA ASN A 145 -12.01 -10.16 17.92
C ASN A 145 -13.19 -9.92 16.95
N PRO A 146 -13.28 -8.76 16.27
CA PRO A 146 -14.40 -8.48 15.36
C PRO A 146 -14.20 -9.04 13.94
N PHE A 147 -13.05 -9.66 13.61
CA PHE A 147 -12.66 -10.00 12.25
C PHE A 147 -12.90 -11.45 11.87
N ILE A 148 -12.42 -12.39 12.69
CA ILE A 148 -12.32 -13.82 12.34
C ILE A 148 -13.03 -14.66 13.40
N GLN A 149 -13.85 -15.59 12.93
CA GLN A 149 -14.46 -16.65 13.72
C GLN A 149 -13.79 -17.97 13.38
N PHE A 150 -13.52 -18.79 14.38
CA PHE A 150 -13.06 -20.17 14.24
C PHE A 150 -14.03 -21.14 14.87
N ASP A 151 -14.55 -22.09 14.09
CA ASP A 151 -15.35 -23.21 14.54
C ASP A 151 -14.51 -24.50 14.49
N PRO A 152 -13.96 -24.95 15.63
CA PRO A 152 -13.13 -26.14 15.66
C PRO A 152 -13.87 -27.43 15.30
N GLN A 153 -15.21 -27.48 15.41
CA GLN A 153 -16.00 -28.65 15.04
C GLN A 153 -16.00 -28.88 13.51
N LYS A 154 -15.85 -27.78 12.74
CA LYS A 154 -15.76 -27.85 11.27
C LYS A 154 -14.34 -28.05 10.76
N CYS A 155 -13.35 -28.06 11.67
CA CYS A 155 -11.95 -28.17 11.28
C CYS A 155 -11.55 -29.60 10.95
N ILE A 156 -11.04 -29.82 9.71
CA ILE A 156 -10.52 -31.12 9.23
C ILE A 156 -9.00 -31.28 9.43
N LEU A 157 -8.37 -30.39 10.20
CA LEU A 157 -6.93 -30.40 10.52
C LEU A 157 -5.99 -30.48 9.29
N CYS A 158 -6.40 -29.89 8.18
CA CYS A 158 -5.61 -29.87 6.95
C CYS A 158 -4.36 -28.98 7.00
N ARG A 159 -4.23 -28.12 8.02
CA ARG A 159 -3.13 -27.17 8.26
C ARG A 159 -2.95 -26.06 7.22
N ARG A 160 -3.78 -25.93 6.21
CA ARG A 160 -3.66 -24.83 5.22
C ARG A 160 -3.62 -23.45 5.88
N CYS A 161 -4.44 -23.22 6.91
CA CYS A 161 -4.48 -21.95 7.65
C CYS A 161 -3.17 -21.66 8.40
N VAL A 162 -2.56 -22.68 9.02
CA VAL A 162 -1.26 -22.55 9.70
C VAL A 162 -0.19 -22.21 8.68
N ASN A 163 -0.12 -22.95 7.58
CA ASN A 163 0.86 -22.73 6.52
C ASN A 163 0.66 -21.36 5.82
N ALA A 164 -0.58 -20.91 5.62
CA ALA A 164 -0.85 -19.58 5.10
C ALA A 164 -0.36 -18.48 6.05
N CYS A 165 -0.53 -18.67 7.37
CA CYS A 165 -0.01 -17.74 8.37
C CYS A 165 1.53 -17.75 8.43
N GLU A 166 2.14 -18.92 8.27
CA GLU A 166 3.59 -19.12 8.35
C GLU A 166 4.34 -18.79 7.04
N ASN A 167 3.81 -19.17 5.88
CA ASN A 167 4.54 -19.19 4.61
C ASN A 167 4.08 -18.11 3.62
N GLN A 168 2.86 -17.57 3.77
CA GLN A 168 2.31 -16.51 2.93
C GLN A 168 2.25 -15.17 3.68
N ALA A 169 1.60 -15.12 4.85
CA ALA A 169 1.52 -13.90 5.66
C ALA A 169 2.82 -13.59 6.42
N ILE A 170 3.62 -14.62 6.73
CA ILE A 170 4.85 -14.56 7.52
C ILE A 170 4.61 -13.84 8.85
N VAL A 171 3.57 -14.30 9.57
CA VAL A 171 3.15 -13.75 10.87
C VAL A 171 3.27 -14.78 12.00
N GLU A 172 3.00 -16.06 11.69
CA GLU A 172 3.14 -17.19 12.61
C GLU A 172 2.28 -17.06 13.89
N ALA A 173 1.11 -16.41 13.79
CA ALA A 173 0.22 -16.16 14.93
C ALA A 173 -0.58 -17.39 15.35
N ILE A 174 -0.65 -18.45 14.53
CA ILE A 174 -1.40 -19.68 14.78
C ILE A 174 -0.57 -20.92 14.46
N GLY A 175 -0.84 -21.98 15.21
CA GLY A 175 -0.15 -23.28 15.04
C GLY A 175 -1.07 -24.45 15.40
N ILE A 176 -0.52 -25.65 15.48
CA ILE A 176 -1.23 -26.83 16.00
C ILE A 176 -0.90 -27.01 17.48
N ALA A 177 -1.93 -27.01 18.30
CA ALA A 177 -1.83 -27.35 19.72
C ALA A 177 -2.29 -28.78 19.98
N LEU A 178 -1.83 -29.34 21.10
CA LEU A 178 -2.13 -30.71 21.54
C LEU A 178 -1.63 -31.78 20.57
N ARG A 179 -2.08 -33.01 20.75
CA ARG A 179 -1.67 -34.15 19.88
C ARG A 179 -2.74 -35.21 19.79
N GLY A 180 -2.63 -36.07 18.77
CA GLY A 180 -3.55 -37.16 18.50
C GLY A 180 -4.96 -36.62 18.24
N TYR A 181 -5.94 -37.28 18.78
CA TYR A 181 -7.35 -36.96 18.61
C TYR A 181 -7.74 -35.53 19.12
N LYS A 182 -6.99 -34.99 20.09
CA LYS A 182 -7.23 -33.65 20.66
C LYS A 182 -6.52 -32.52 19.91
N SER A 183 -5.84 -32.82 18.79
CA SER A 183 -5.16 -31.78 18.01
C SER A 183 -6.14 -30.69 17.56
N THR A 184 -5.74 -29.44 17.69
CA THR A 184 -6.54 -28.31 17.25
C THR A 184 -5.67 -27.16 16.74
N VAL A 185 -6.20 -26.32 15.89
CA VAL A 185 -5.57 -25.05 15.55
C VAL A 185 -5.73 -24.08 16.72
N SER A 186 -4.63 -23.46 17.14
CA SER A 186 -4.63 -22.54 18.27
C SER A 186 -3.59 -21.44 18.10
N THR A 187 -3.71 -20.40 18.90
CA THR A 187 -2.70 -19.37 19.12
C THR A 187 -1.67 -19.85 20.16
N PRO A 188 -0.48 -19.22 20.24
CA PRO A 188 0.46 -19.47 21.33
C PRO A 188 -0.22 -19.29 22.70
N PHE A 189 -0.04 -20.25 23.59
CA PHE A 189 -0.64 -20.28 24.93
C PHE A 189 -2.17 -20.14 24.97
N ASN A 190 -2.84 -20.39 23.84
CA ASN A 190 -4.28 -20.22 23.67
C ASN A 190 -4.79 -18.80 23.99
N LEU A 191 -3.99 -17.77 23.66
CA LEU A 191 -4.32 -16.36 23.83
C LEU A 191 -5.36 -15.91 22.79
N PRO A 192 -6.15 -14.86 23.06
CA PRO A 192 -6.92 -14.17 22.05
C PRO A 192 -6.05 -13.72 20.86
N LEU A 193 -6.60 -13.72 19.63
CA LEU A 193 -5.84 -13.32 18.44
C LEU A 193 -5.26 -11.90 18.55
N GLU A 194 -5.97 -10.99 19.18
CA GLU A 194 -5.57 -9.60 19.41
C GLU A 194 -4.41 -9.44 20.40
N GLU A 195 -4.11 -10.47 21.19
CA GLU A 195 -2.96 -10.51 22.10
C GLU A 195 -1.73 -11.18 21.47
N THR A 196 -1.83 -11.59 20.20
CA THR A 196 -0.74 -12.18 19.43
C THR A 196 -0.21 -11.20 18.38
N ASP A 197 0.77 -11.61 17.58
CA ASP A 197 1.24 -10.82 16.43
C ASP A 197 0.27 -10.86 15.21
N CYS A 198 -0.96 -11.35 15.37
CA CYS A 198 -1.97 -11.44 14.32
C CYS A 198 -2.28 -10.05 13.72
N GLN A 199 -2.17 -9.94 12.39
CA GLN A 199 -2.45 -8.71 11.64
C GLN A 199 -3.87 -8.69 11.03
N PHE A 200 -4.70 -9.66 11.34
CA PHE A 200 -6.06 -9.84 10.79
C PHE A 200 -6.12 -9.79 9.26
N CYS A 201 -5.08 -10.27 8.58
CA CYS A 201 -5.02 -10.31 7.11
C CYS A 201 -5.96 -11.34 6.48
N ALA A 202 -6.48 -12.27 7.30
CA ALA A 202 -7.38 -13.37 6.92
C ALA A 202 -6.84 -14.28 5.81
N ALA A 203 -5.50 -14.41 5.66
CA ALA A 203 -4.90 -15.42 4.79
C ALA A 203 -5.32 -16.83 5.24
N CYS A 204 -5.40 -17.08 6.55
CA CYS A 204 -5.89 -18.35 7.12
C CYS A 204 -7.35 -18.64 6.76
N VAL A 205 -8.20 -17.61 6.65
CA VAL A 205 -9.61 -17.76 6.24
C VAL A 205 -9.68 -18.11 4.75
N GLN A 206 -8.97 -17.38 3.89
CA GLN A 206 -8.95 -17.63 2.45
C GLN A 206 -8.37 -19.02 2.12
N ALA A 207 -7.41 -19.51 2.90
CA ALA A 207 -6.79 -20.83 2.73
C ALA A 207 -7.64 -21.99 3.27
N CYS A 208 -8.66 -21.73 4.09
CA CYS A 208 -9.47 -22.77 4.72
C CYS A 208 -10.39 -23.44 3.69
N PRO A 209 -10.27 -24.76 3.45
CA PRO A 209 -11.08 -25.48 2.45
C PRO A 209 -12.50 -25.81 2.93
N VAL A 210 -12.83 -25.41 4.16
CA VAL A 210 -14.12 -25.69 4.81
C VAL A 210 -14.61 -24.47 5.60
N GLY A 211 -15.82 -24.55 6.18
CA GLY A 211 -16.41 -23.48 6.98
C GLY A 211 -15.87 -23.34 8.42
N ALA A 212 -14.66 -23.84 8.70
CA ALA A 212 -14.07 -23.75 10.05
C ALA A 212 -13.55 -22.33 10.38
N LEU A 213 -13.04 -21.61 9.38
CA LEU A 213 -12.60 -20.23 9.51
C LEU A 213 -13.43 -19.34 8.58
N VAL A 214 -14.07 -18.33 9.16
CA VAL A 214 -14.93 -17.41 8.41
C VAL A 214 -14.68 -15.96 8.84
N GLU A 215 -14.92 -15.01 7.93
CA GLU A 215 -14.90 -13.58 8.23
C GLU A 215 -16.22 -13.21 8.94
N LYS A 216 -16.15 -12.72 10.18
CA LYS A 216 -17.34 -12.31 10.95
C LYS A 216 -18.24 -11.31 10.23
N PRO A 217 -17.71 -10.28 9.52
CA PRO A 217 -18.55 -9.35 8.74
C PRO A 217 -19.34 -10.01 7.61
N ARG A 218 -18.91 -11.18 7.12
CA ARG A 218 -19.58 -11.92 6.05
C ARG A 218 -20.72 -12.81 6.54
N VAL A 219 -20.69 -13.23 7.82
CA VAL A 219 -21.67 -14.17 8.36
C VAL A 219 -23.10 -13.70 8.11
N GLY A 220 -23.92 -14.56 7.49
CA GLY A 220 -25.31 -14.28 7.15
C GLY A 220 -25.54 -13.30 6.00
N LYS A 221 -24.50 -12.95 5.20
CA LYS A 221 -24.61 -12.03 4.04
C LYS A 221 -24.93 -12.74 2.72
N GLY A 222 -25.19 -14.03 2.74
CA GLY A 222 -25.51 -14.85 1.57
C GLY A 222 -24.48 -15.92 1.29
N LYS A 223 -24.87 -16.88 0.46
CA LYS A 223 -23.98 -17.94 -0.03
C LYS A 223 -23.19 -17.43 -1.23
N ILE A 224 -22.01 -18.01 -1.49
CA ILE A 224 -21.11 -17.53 -2.57
C ILE A 224 -21.80 -17.48 -3.93
N PHE A 225 -22.61 -18.49 -4.26
CA PHE A 225 -23.35 -18.57 -5.52
C PHE A 225 -24.52 -17.56 -5.64
N GLN A 226 -24.79 -16.78 -4.61
CA GLN A 226 -25.80 -15.70 -4.60
C GLN A 226 -25.16 -14.33 -4.79
N LEU A 227 -23.83 -14.25 -4.80
CA LEU A 227 -23.06 -13.03 -4.89
C LEU A 227 -22.55 -12.84 -6.33
N GLU A 228 -22.37 -11.60 -6.71
CA GLU A 228 -21.71 -11.22 -7.96
C GLU A 228 -20.27 -10.83 -7.66
N GLU A 229 -19.33 -11.33 -8.45
CA GLU A 229 -17.90 -11.06 -8.28
C GLU A 229 -17.36 -10.09 -9.30
N THR A 230 -16.38 -9.29 -8.91
CA THR A 230 -15.67 -8.36 -9.79
C THR A 230 -14.21 -8.28 -9.40
N ASP A 231 -13.34 -8.58 -10.35
CA ASP A 231 -11.90 -8.40 -10.20
C ASP A 231 -11.53 -6.93 -10.43
N THR A 232 -10.81 -6.36 -9.46
CA THR A 232 -10.43 -4.95 -9.47
C THR A 232 -9.14 -4.73 -8.66
N VAL A 233 -8.81 -3.47 -8.36
CA VAL A 233 -7.62 -3.08 -7.61
C VAL A 233 -8.04 -2.51 -6.25
N CYS A 234 -7.31 -2.89 -5.21
CA CYS A 234 -7.52 -2.36 -3.85
C CYS A 234 -7.27 -0.85 -3.82
N ALA A 235 -8.23 -0.09 -3.30
CA ALA A 235 -8.20 1.36 -3.29
C ALA A 235 -7.43 1.98 -2.10
N TYR A 236 -6.60 1.23 -1.38
CA TYR A 236 -5.90 1.75 -0.21
C TYR A 236 -4.45 2.18 -0.52
N CYS A 237 -3.46 1.33 -0.29
CA CYS A 237 -2.06 1.76 -0.44
C CYS A 237 -1.50 1.54 -1.84
N GLY A 238 -0.33 2.12 -2.09
CA GLY A 238 0.36 2.04 -3.38
C GLY A 238 0.91 0.66 -3.75
N THR A 239 0.66 -0.39 -2.98
CA THR A 239 0.99 -1.76 -3.39
C THR A 239 0.21 -2.15 -4.64
N GLY A 240 -1.07 -1.73 -4.76
CA GLY A 240 -1.90 -2.06 -5.93
C GLY A 240 -2.34 -3.52 -5.95
N CYS A 241 -2.69 -4.10 -4.79
CA CYS A 241 -3.17 -5.48 -4.70
C CYS A 241 -4.40 -5.70 -5.59
N GLU A 242 -4.38 -6.77 -6.37
CA GLU A 242 -5.54 -7.20 -7.15
C GLU A 242 -6.47 -8.02 -6.26
N VAL A 243 -7.75 -7.71 -6.34
CA VAL A 243 -8.79 -8.24 -5.45
C VAL A 243 -10.04 -8.60 -6.23
N THR A 244 -10.71 -9.67 -5.78
CA THR A 244 -12.08 -9.98 -6.17
C THR A 244 -13.01 -9.45 -5.09
N LEU A 245 -13.90 -8.54 -5.44
CA LEU A 245 -14.94 -8.00 -4.57
C LEU A 245 -16.27 -8.71 -4.86
N TYR A 246 -17.01 -9.05 -3.80
CA TYR A 246 -18.29 -9.74 -3.88
C TYR A 246 -19.42 -8.82 -3.44
N ARG A 247 -20.44 -8.75 -4.27
CA ARG A 247 -21.62 -7.90 -4.12
C ARG A 247 -22.88 -8.73 -3.92
N ASP A 248 -23.74 -8.34 -2.99
CA ASP A 248 -25.06 -8.93 -2.82
C ASP A 248 -26.11 -8.30 -3.76
N LYS A 249 -27.32 -8.89 -3.77
CA LYS A 249 -28.46 -8.39 -4.58
C LYS A 249 -28.95 -6.99 -4.17
N LYS A 250 -28.52 -6.47 -3.03
CA LYS A 250 -28.86 -5.11 -2.57
C LYS A 250 -27.82 -4.07 -3.00
N ASN A 251 -26.84 -4.49 -3.78
CA ASN A 251 -25.73 -3.67 -4.22
C ASN A 251 -24.71 -3.36 -3.10
N ASP A 252 -24.71 -4.12 -1.98
CA ASP A 252 -23.73 -3.97 -0.92
C ASP A 252 -22.52 -4.88 -1.17
N LEU A 253 -21.31 -4.36 -0.99
CA LEU A 253 -20.11 -5.18 -0.96
C LEU A 253 -20.03 -5.95 0.37
N VAL A 254 -19.81 -7.24 0.29
CA VAL A 254 -19.92 -8.15 1.46
C VAL A 254 -18.66 -8.96 1.75
N MET A 255 -17.75 -9.05 0.81
CA MET A 255 -16.51 -9.82 0.96
C MET A 255 -15.44 -9.37 -0.03
N THR A 256 -14.17 -9.58 0.34
CA THR A 256 -13.00 -9.41 -0.55
C THR A 256 -12.09 -10.63 -0.49
N ARG A 257 -11.61 -11.10 -1.64
CA ARG A 257 -10.53 -12.10 -1.75
C ARG A 257 -9.34 -11.54 -2.51
N GLY A 258 -8.14 -11.98 -2.16
CA GLY A 258 -6.95 -11.72 -2.98
C GLY A 258 -6.91 -12.65 -4.17
N ILE A 259 -6.56 -12.14 -5.35
CA ILE A 259 -6.43 -12.93 -6.59
C ILE A 259 -5.13 -13.73 -6.51
N GLU A 260 -5.22 -15.06 -6.54
CA GLU A 260 -4.08 -15.95 -6.27
C GLU A 260 -2.99 -15.89 -7.35
N ASP A 261 -3.35 -15.75 -8.60
CA ASP A 261 -2.44 -15.61 -9.74
C ASP A 261 -1.99 -14.17 -10.01
N SER A 262 -2.34 -13.23 -9.13
CA SER A 262 -1.88 -11.84 -9.21
C SER A 262 -0.36 -11.74 -9.15
N ILE A 263 0.21 -11.01 -10.10
CA ILE A 263 1.66 -10.70 -10.15
C ILE A 263 2.07 -9.84 -8.95
N VAL A 264 1.16 -8.99 -8.46
CA VAL A 264 1.45 -7.98 -7.43
C VAL A 264 1.38 -8.55 -6.02
N ASN A 265 0.33 -9.28 -5.68
CA ASN A 265 0.05 -9.70 -4.31
C ASN A 265 -0.13 -11.22 -4.10
N LYS A 266 -0.17 -12.03 -5.16
CA LYS A 266 -0.22 -13.50 -5.08
C LYS A 266 -1.23 -14.01 -4.03
N GLY A 267 -2.47 -13.50 -4.10
CA GLY A 267 -3.53 -13.83 -3.16
C GLY A 267 -3.44 -13.16 -1.77
N SER A 268 -2.31 -12.55 -1.43
CA SER A 268 -2.11 -11.90 -0.13
C SER A 268 -2.88 -10.58 -0.03
N LEU A 269 -3.49 -10.34 1.13
CA LEU A 269 -4.11 -9.06 1.49
C LEU A 269 -3.67 -8.63 2.90
N CYS A 270 -3.87 -7.36 3.22
CA CYS A 270 -3.80 -6.85 4.60
C CYS A 270 -5.22 -6.65 5.15
N VAL A 271 -5.33 -6.34 6.43
CA VAL A 271 -6.63 -6.10 7.11
C VAL A 271 -7.48 -5.05 6.39
N LYS A 272 -6.87 -3.98 5.85
CA LYS A 272 -7.58 -2.94 5.08
C LYS A 272 -8.07 -3.46 3.73
N GLY A 273 -7.23 -4.18 2.99
CA GLY A 273 -7.64 -4.80 1.73
C GLY A 273 -8.74 -5.84 1.92
N ARG A 274 -8.71 -6.55 3.04
CA ARG A 274 -9.68 -7.60 3.37
C ARG A 274 -11.04 -7.04 3.79
N TYR A 275 -11.07 -6.06 4.70
CA TYR A 275 -12.31 -5.59 5.33
C TYR A 275 -12.67 -4.14 4.96
N GLY A 276 -11.75 -3.41 4.38
CA GLY A 276 -11.90 -1.98 4.16
C GLY A 276 -12.95 -1.58 3.10
N TYR A 277 -13.50 -2.50 2.34
CA TYR A 277 -14.52 -2.24 1.32
C TYR A 277 -15.84 -1.68 1.92
N GLU A 278 -16.13 -1.94 3.19
CA GLU A 278 -17.42 -1.63 3.83
C GLU A 278 -17.77 -0.11 3.80
N TYR A 279 -16.77 0.77 3.69
CA TYR A 279 -17.03 2.22 3.66
C TYR A 279 -17.97 2.65 2.52
N VAL A 280 -17.97 1.95 1.37
CA VAL A 280 -18.86 2.30 0.25
C VAL A 280 -20.35 2.00 0.55
N ASN A 281 -20.62 1.09 1.50
CA ASN A 281 -21.95 0.76 1.98
C ASN A 281 -22.45 1.72 3.06
N SER A 282 -21.61 2.68 3.51
CA SER A 282 -21.97 3.60 4.60
C SER A 282 -23.18 4.47 4.23
N LYS A 283 -24.08 4.65 5.19
CA LYS A 283 -25.24 5.55 5.05
C LYS A 283 -24.85 7.03 5.05
N ASP A 284 -23.62 7.35 5.44
CA ASP A 284 -23.10 8.72 5.44
C ASP A 284 -22.69 9.20 4.04
N ARG A 285 -22.81 8.36 3.02
CA ARG A 285 -22.49 8.70 1.63
C ARG A 285 -23.32 9.89 1.15
N LEU A 286 -22.63 10.87 0.61
CA LEU A 286 -23.26 12.01 -0.06
C LEU A 286 -23.92 11.50 -1.36
N THR A 287 -25.18 11.89 -1.59
CA THR A 287 -25.96 11.49 -2.77
C THR A 287 -26.59 12.67 -3.50
N LYS A 288 -26.57 13.86 -2.90
CA LYS A 288 -27.07 15.10 -3.49
C LYS A 288 -26.05 16.21 -3.33
N PRO A 289 -25.96 17.15 -4.28
CA PRO A 289 -25.14 18.33 -4.11
C PRO A 289 -25.63 19.17 -2.93
N LEU A 290 -24.70 19.82 -2.25
CA LEU A 290 -24.98 20.71 -1.12
C LEU A 290 -24.49 22.13 -1.42
N ILE A 291 -25.27 23.14 -1.07
CA ILE A 291 -24.86 24.56 -1.05
C ILE A 291 -24.97 25.07 0.37
N LYS A 292 -23.98 25.82 0.82
CA LYS A 292 -23.96 26.44 2.13
C LYS A 292 -24.63 27.83 2.07
N GLU A 293 -25.71 28.01 2.82
CA GLU A 293 -26.44 29.27 2.97
C GLU A 293 -26.54 29.63 4.45
N ASN A 294 -26.14 30.81 4.82
CA ASN A 294 -26.13 31.29 6.21
C ASN A 294 -25.47 30.33 7.21
N GLY A 295 -24.35 29.71 6.79
CA GLY A 295 -23.57 28.75 7.60
C GLY A 295 -24.16 27.35 7.70
N LYS A 296 -25.25 27.04 6.99
CA LYS A 296 -25.88 25.70 6.98
C LYS A 296 -25.96 25.12 5.57
N PHE A 297 -25.76 23.81 5.45
CA PHE A 297 -25.93 23.13 4.18
C PHE A 297 -27.40 22.90 3.85
N ARG A 298 -27.75 23.12 2.60
CA ARG A 298 -29.01 22.80 1.96
C ARG A 298 -28.74 21.83 0.80
N GLU A 299 -29.50 20.75 0.71
CA GLU A 299 -29.53 19.91 -0.49
C GLU A 299 -30.07 20.72 -1.68
N THR A 300 -29.46 20.48 -2.85
CA THR A 300 -29.82 21.20 -4.07
C THR A 300 -29.78 20.30 -5.30
N THR A 301 -30.13 20.85 -6.48
CA THR A 301 -30.00 20.17 -7.75
C THR A 301 -28.58 20.28 -8.32
N TRP A 302 -28.22 19.38 -9.20
CA TRP A 302 -26.97 19.44 -9.93
C TRP A 302 -26.84 20.74 -10.73
N GLU A 303 -27.91 21.18 -11.37
CA GLU A 303 -27.90 22.40 -12.18
C GLU A 303 -27.59 23.63 -11.32
N GLU A 304 -28.29 23.79 -10.21
CA GLU A 304 -28.07 24.92 -9.30
C GLU A 304 -26.65 24.95 -8.70
N ALA A 305 -26.13 23.80 -8.27
CA ALA A 305 -24.78 23.69 -7.74
C ALA A 305 -23.71 24.03 -8.79
N LEU A 306 -23.89 23.55 -10.03
CA LEU A 306 -22.98 23.85 -11.14
C LEU A 306 -23.03 25.33 -11.53
N GLU A 307 -24.22 25.91 -11.65
CA GLU A 307 -24.38 27.35 -11.99
C GLU A 307 -23.79 28.26 -10.92
N TYR A 308 -24.05 27.96 -9.64
CA TYR A 308 -23.45 28.71 -8.53
C TYR A 308 -21.91 28.64 -8.58
N THR A 309 -21.33 27.44 -8.74
CA THR A 309 -19.88 27.25 -8.85
C THR A 309 -19.28 28.03 -10.02
N VAL A 310 -19.89 27.91 -11.21
CA VAL A 310 -19.45 28.61 -12.42
C VAL A 310 -19.48 30.12 -12.23
N LYS A 311 -20.56 30.64 -11.66
CA LYS A 311 -20.71 32.07 -11.33
C LYS A 311 -19.58 32.56 -10.43
N ARG A 312 -19.35 31.86 -9.32
CA ARG A 312 -18.33 32.26 -8.33
C ARG A 312 -16.92 32.22 -8.93
N LEU A 313 -16.57 31.13 -9.68
CA LEU A 313 -15.27 31.02 -10.33
C LEU A 313 -15.05 32.13 -11.39
N LYS A 314 -16.07 32.49 -12.19
CA LYS A 314 -16.01 33.62 -13.12
C LYS A 314 -15.77 34.95 -12.41
N GLU A 315 -16.55 35.26 -11.40
CA GLU A 315 -16.44 36.51 -10.62
C GLU A 315 -15.02 36.66 -10.04
N ILE A 316 -14.47 35.59 -9.45
CA ILE A 316 -13.13 35.63 -8.85
C ILE A 316 -12.06 35.75 -9.92
N LYS A 317 -12.15 34.99 -11.02
CA LYS A 317 -11.21 35.07 -12.15
C LYS A 317 -11.19 36.45 -12.80
N GLU A 318 -12.36 37.07 -13.01
CA GLU A 318 -12.48 38.39 -13.61
C GLU A 318 -11.94 39.48 -12.69
N LYS A 319 -12.17 39.35 -11.37
CA LYS A 319 -11.78 40.39 -10.39
C LYS A 319 -10.30 40.31 -10.01
N TYR A 320 -9.76 39.11 -9.83
CA TYR A 320 -8.43 38.89 -9.25
C TYR A 320 -7.43 38.18 -10.20
N GLY A 321 -7.87 37.71 -11.35
CA GLY A 321 -7.09 36.94 -12.27
C GLY A 321 -7.12 35.41 -11.99
N PRO A 322 -6.62 34.60 -12.93
CA PRO A 322 -6.67 33.12 -12.86
C PRO A 322 -5.85 32.54 -11.68
N ASP A 323 -4.73 33.19 -11.30
CA ASP A 323 -3.86 32.72 -10.23
C ASP A 323 -4.43 32.93 -8.83
N ALA A 324 -5.57 33.61 -8.71
CA ALA A 324 -6.35 33.68 -7.46
C ALA A 324 -7.18 32.40 -7.18
N ILE A 325 -7.12 31.41 -8.07
CA ILE A 325 -7.83 30.13 -7.97
C ILE A 325 -6.82 29.00 -7.86
N GLY A 326 -6.97 28.16 -6.83
CA GLY A 326 -6.24 26.91 -6.65
C GLY A 326 -7.12 25.69 -6.97
N VAL A 327 -6.52 24.63 -7.49
CA VAL A 327 -7.20 23.38 -7.83
C VAL A 327 -6.46 22.21 -7.20
N LEU A 328 -7.17 21.29 -6.57
CA LEU A 328 -6.58 20.11 -5.93
C LEU A 328 -7.07 18.83 -6.60
N GLY A 329 -6.10 18.01 -7.06
CA GLY A 329 -6.28 16.64 -7.48
C GLY A 329 -6.13 15.67 -6.32
N SER A 330 -6.36 14.38 -6.54
CA SER A 330 -6.34 13.40 -5.46
C SER A 330 -5.66 12.09 -5.83
N SER A 331 -4.81 11.62 -4.93
CA SER A 331 -4.23 10.27 -5.02
C SER A 331 -5.25 9.14 -4.71
N ARG A 332 -6.50 9.48 -4.41
CA ARG A 332 -7.62 8.55 -4.22
C ARG A 332 -8.48 8.39 -5.48
N CYS A 333 -8.30 9.29 -6.43
CA CYS A 333 -9.00 9.34 -7.72
C CYS A 333 -8.14 8.70 -8.82
N THR A 334 -8.77 8.35 -9.94
CA THR A 334 -8.11 7.66 -11.06
C THR A 334 -7.08 8.54 -11.78
N ASN A 335 -6.28 7.94 -12.65
CA ASN A 335 -5.39 8.68 -13.55
C ASN A 335 -6.20 9.64 -14.41
N GLU A 336 -7.31 9.20 -14.90
CA GLU A 336 -8.22 9.95 -15.76
C GLU A 336 -8.81 11.16 -15.02
N ASP A 337 -9.25 10.98 -13.76
CA ASP A 337 -9.72 12.08 -12.92
C ASP A 337 -8.63 13.13 -12.69
N ASN A 338 -7.39 12.68 -12.38
CA ASN A 338 -6.25 13.58 -12.16
C ASN A 338 -5.79 14.27 -13.44
N TYR A 339 -5.90 13.62 -14.59
CA TYR A 339 -5.65 14.26 -15.88
C TYR A 339 -6.67 15.38 -16.16
N ILE A 340 -7.94 15.13 -15.92
CA ILE A 340 -9.01 16.11 -16.14
C ILE A 340 -8.88 17.29 -15.17
N VAL A 341 -8.51 17.06 -13.90
CA VAL A 341 -8.35 18.15 -12.92
C VAL A 341 -7.22 19.11 -13.30
N GLN A 342 -6.06 18.58 -13.74
CA GLN A 342 -4.96 19.44 -14.16
C GLN A 342 -5.24 20.13 -15.52
N LYS A 343 -5.96 19.49 -16.44
CA LYS A 343 -6.43 20.11 -17.68
C LYS A 343 -7.42 21.23 -17.37
N PHE A 344 -8.31 21.05 -16.41
CA PHE A 344 -9.23 22.06 -15.94
C PHE A 344 -8.50 23.30 -15.39
N ALA A 345 -7.54 23.10 -14.48
CA ALA A 345 -6.75 24.19 -13.94
C ALA A 345 -6.06 25.02 -15.03
N ARG A 346 -5.39 24.35 -15.96
CA ARG A 346 -4.54 25.00 -16.96
C ARG A 346 -5.30 25.53 -18.16
N ALA A 347 -6.18 24.71 -18.75
CA ALA A 347 -6.88 25.07 -19.99
C ALA A 347 -8.16 25.89 -19.75
N VAL A 348 -8.83 25.71 -18.60
CA VAL A 348 -10.12 26.37 -18.31
C VAL A 348 -9.94 27.58 -17.38
N ILE A 349 -9.33 27.36 -16.23
CA ILE A 349 -9.05 28.44 -15.29
C ILE A 349 -7.90 29.31 -15.80
N GLY A 350 -6.84 28.74 -16.37
CA GLY A 350 -5.68 29.45 -16.89
C GLY A 350 -4.59 29.65 -15.83
N THR A 351 -4.46 28.72 -14.88
CA THR A 351 -3.46 28.75 -13.81
C THR A 351 -2.69 27.45 -13.72
N ASN A 352 -1.46 27.49 -13.23
CA ASN A 352 -0.69 26.31 -12.80
C ASN A 352 -0.81 26.02 -11.29
N ASN A 353 -1.69 26.71 -10.57
CA ASN A 353 -2.00 26.42 -9.17
C ASN A 353 -2.82 25.12 -9.05
N VAL A 354 -2.22 24.02 -9.44
CA VAL A 354 -2.77 22.67 -9.32
C VAL A 354 -1.78 21.76 -8.61
N ASP A 355 -2.20 21.10 -7.55
CA ASP A 355 -1.37 20.17 -6.78
C ASP A 355 -2.22 19.02 -6.23
N ASN A 356 -1.61 18.06 -5.56
CA ASN A 356 -2.28 16.94 -4.90
C ASN A 356 -1.51 16.49 -3.65
N CYS A 357 -2.06 15.56 -2.89
CA CYS A 357 -1.45 15.09 -1.64
C CYS A 357 -0.05 14.44 -1.79
N ALA A 358 0.45 14.19 -3.00
CA ALA A 358 1.85 13.81 -3.19
C ALA A 358 2.81 14.87 -2.64
N ARG A 359 2.38 16.14 -2.59
CA ARG A 359 3.12 17.23 -1.96
C ARG A 359 3.45 16.92 -0.49
N LEU A 360 2.54 16.31 0.22
CA LEU A 360 2.68 15.94 1.63
C LEU A 360 3.30 14.53 1.81
N CYS A 361 3.59 13.80 0.73
CA CYS A 361 3.95 12.40 0.77
C CYS A 361 5.34 12.14 0.16
N HIS A 362 5.47 12.24 -1.15
CA HIS A 362 6.65 11.86 -1.91
C HIS A 362 7.18 12.96 -2.85
N ALA A 363 6.86 14.23 -2.61
CA ALA A 363 7.42 15.34 -3.38
C ALA A 363 8.95 15.38 -3.33
N SER A 364 9.54 15.05 -2.18
CA SER A 364 10.99 14.88 -2.02
C SER A 364 11.57 13.77 -2.91
N THR A 365 10.83 12.68 -3.10
CA THR A 365 11.23 11.61 -4.04
C THR A 365 11.23 12.13 -5.47
N ILE A 366 10.20 12.90 -5.86
CA ILE A 366 10.12 13.50 -7.21
C ILE A 366 11.30 14.44 -7.45
N ALA A 367 11.60 15.31 -6.49
CA ALA A 367 12.72 16.25 -6.58
C ALA A 367 14.08 15.53 -6.54
N GLY A 368 14.31 14.66 -5.56
CA GLY A 368 15.60 14.00 -5.33
C GLY A 368 15.96 12.97 -6.40
N LEU A 369 15.09 11.98 -6.67
CA LEU A 369 15.35 10.98 -7.71
C LEU A 369 15.28 11.60 -9.11
N GLY A 370 14.40 12.57 -9.35
CA GLY A 370 14.36 13.32 -10.60
C GLY A 370 15.68 14.02 -10.89
N LYS A 371 16.32 14.63 -9.87
CA LYS A 371 17.64 15.26 -9.97
C LYS A 371 18.76 14.25 -10.14
N ALA A 372 18.77 13.17 -9.34
CA ALA A 372 19.83 12.18 -9.34
C ALA A 372 19.80 11.24 -10.55
N LEU A 373 18.61 10.73 -10.93
CA LEU A 373 18.44 9.65 -11.90
C LEU A 373 17.72 10.09 -13.19
N GLY A 374 17.01 11.24 -13.14
CA GLY A 374 16.10 11.67 -14.20
C GLY A 374 14.78 10.91 -14.24
N ALA A 375 14.49 10.09 -13.23
CA ALA A 375 13.23 9.36 -13.09
C ALA A 375 12.80 9.35 -11.62
N ALA A 376 11.54 9.68 -11.34
CA ALA A 376 11.04 9.93 -10.00
C ALA A 376 10.12 8.80 -9.47
N ALA A 377 10.54 7.54 -9.62
CA ALA A 377 9.73 6.38 -9.27
C ALA A 377 10.60 5.20 -8.80
N ALA A 378 9.98 4.15 -8.27
CA ALA A 378 10.65 2.90 -7.95
C ALA A 378 11.37 2.34 -9.19
N THR A 379 12.58 1.87 -9.00
CA THR A 379 13.39 1.36 -10.12
C THR A 379 13.05 -0.07 -10.47
N ASN A 380 12.63 -0.88 -9.50
CA ASN A 380 12.39 -2.31 -9.66
C ASN A 380 10.92 -2.69 -9.35
N PRO A 381 10.43 -3.82 -9.87
CA PRO A 381 9.12 -4.34 -9.52
C PRO A 381 9.09 -5.01 -8.14
N ILE A 382 7.90 -5.12 -7.53
CA ILE A 382 7.72 -5.80 -6.23
C ILE A 382 8.20 -7.25 -6.29
N GLU A 383 7.97 -7.94 -7.40
CA GLU A 383 8.41 -9.34 -7.58
C GLU A 383 9.93 -9.52 -7.52
N ASP A 384 10.69 -8.44 -7.71
CA ASP A 384 12.16 -8.47 -7.73
C ASP A 384 12.78 -8.51 -6.32
N ILE A 385 12.00 -8.27 -5.28
CA ILE A 385 12.42 -8.40 -3.87
C ILE A 385 13.09 -9.74 -3.61
N LYS A 386 12.59 -10.81 -4.26
CA LYS A 386 13.16 -12.17 -4.15
C LYS A 386 14.60 -12.31 -4.65
N ASN A 387 15.10 -11.37 -5.44
CA ASN A 387 16.45 -11.40 -6.02
C ASN A 387 17.48 -10.62 -5.19
N ALA A 388 17.03 -9.83 -4.21
CA ALA A 388 17.93 -9.09 -3.34
C ALA A 388 18.57 -9.98 -2.27
N ASP A 389 19.91 -9.87 -2.08
CA ASP A 389 20.65 -10.54 -1.02
C ASP A 389 20.72 -9.69 0.25
N VAL A 390 20.63 -8.35 0.10
CA VAL A 390 20.49 -7.40 1.21
C VAL A 390 19.32 -6.46 0.92
N MET A 391 18.41 -6.35 1.89
CA MET A 391 17.29 -5.41 1.88
C MET A 391 17.52 -4.35 2.94
N PHE A 392 17.67 -3.08 2.51
CA PHE A 392 17.88 -1.93 3.36
C PHE A 392 16.59 -1.11 3.46
N VAL A 393 15.93 -1.17 4.61
CA VAL A 393 14.66 -0.48 4.87
C VAL A 393 14.91 0.71 5.78
N ILE A 394 14.64 1.92 5.30
CA ILE A 394 14.88 3.16 6.06
C ILE A 394 13.66 4.07 6.07
N GLY A 395 13.28 4.56 7.25
CA GLY A 395 12.14 5.45 7.43
C GLY A 395 10.83 4.87 6.90
N SER A 396 10.64 3.54 7.09
CA SER A 396 9.49 2.81 6.54
C SER A 396 8.96 1.74 7.51
N ASN A 397 7.81 2.00 8.10
CA ASN A 397 7.05 0.96 8.83
C ASN A 397 6.15 0.20 7.85
N MET A 398 6.75 -0.58 6.94
CA MET A 398 6.01 -1.27 5.88
C MET A 398 5.06 -2.36 6.41
N THR A 399 5.28 -2.91 7.61
CA THR A 399 4.35 -3.87 8.23
C THR A 399 2.98 -3.27 8.52
N GLU A 400 2.88 -1.96 8.73
CA GLU A 400 1.62 -1.24 8.96
C GLU A 400 1.14 -0.50 7.70
N THR A 401 2.08 0.05 6.89
CA THR A 401 1.74 0.89 5.73
C THR A 401 1.60 0.13 4.41
N HIS A 402 2.43 -0.90 4.19
CA HIS A 402 2.47 -1.74 2.99
C HIS A 402 2.61 -3.23 3.37
N PRO A 403 1.65 -3.81 4.14
CA PRO A 403 1.84 -5.12 4.77
C PRO A 403 2.17 -6.24 3.77
N VAL A 404 1.59 -6.22 2.56
CA VAL A 404 1.86 -7.23 1.53
C VAL A 404 3.30 -7.17 1.01
N ILE A 405 3.85 -5.96 0.79
CA ILE A 405 5.29 -5.82 0.42
C ILE A 405 6.18 -6.31 1.57
N SER A 406 5.79 -6.01 2.82
CA SER A 406 6.48 -6.51 4.01
C SER A 406 6.51 -8.05 4.09
N GLN A 407 5.44 -8.72 3.63
CA GLN A 407 5.42 -10.19 3.54
C GLN A 407 6.50 -10.69 2.59
N PHE A 408 6.65 -10.11 1.40
CA PHE A 408 7.69 -10.50 0.44
C PHE A 408 9.11 -10.24 0.96
N VAL A 409 9.33 -9.15 1.70
CA VAL A 409 10.62 -8.88 2.37
C VAL A 409 10.93 -9.97 3.39
N LYS A 410 9.98 -10.32 4.26
CA LYS A 410 10.14 -11.39 5.25
C LYS A 410 10.27 -12.78 4.58
N GLU A 411 9.55 -13.02 3.50
CA GLU A 411 9.63 -14.26 2.73
C GLU A 411 11.04 -14.46 2.15
N ASN A 412 11.62 -13.40 1.54
CA ASN A 412 12.97 -13.45 1.00
C ASN A 412 14.02 -13.73 2.10
N GLN A 413 13.87 -13.08 3.27
CA GLN A 413 14.71 -13.36 4.43
C GLN A 413 14.56 -14.82 4.90
N LYS A 414 13.34 -15.30 5.08
CA LYS A 414 13.06 -16.65 5.61
C LYS A 414 13.49 -17.76 4.65
N LYS A 415 13.15 -17.64 3.35
CA LYS A 415 13.35 -18.71 2.37
C LYS A 415 14.74 -18.72 1.73
N ARG A 416 15.36 -17.55 1.53
CA ARG A 416 16.66 -17.43 0.87
C ARG A 416 17.81 -17.03 1.80
N GLY A 417 17.49 -16.63 3.03
CA GLY A 417 18.50 -16.12 3.98
C GLY A 417 19.03 -14.73 3.62
N ALA A 418 18.29 -13.97 2.81
CA ALA A 418 18.61 -12.59 2.50
C ALA A 418 18.72 -11.75 3.77
N LYS A 419 19.65 -10.81 3.82
CA LYS A 419 19.91 -9.99 5.02
C LYS A 419 18.97 -8.80 5.05
N LEU A 420 18.48 -8.48 6.23
CA LEU A 420 17.56 -7.37 6.46
C LEU A 420 18.16 -6.34 7.42
N ILE A 421 18.35 -5.12 6.92
CA ILE A 421 18.78 -3.94 7.69
C ILE A 421 17.58 -3.01 7.81
N VAL A 422 17.20 -2.64 9.04
CA VAL A 422 16.10 -1.71 9.30
C VAL A 422 16.60 -0.49 10.05
N CYS A 423 16.36 0.70 9.49
CA CYS A 423 16.69 1.99 10.09
C CYS A 423 15.40 2.77 10.35
N ASP A 424 14.98 2.90 11.61
CA ASP A 424 13.75 3.61 11.99
C ASP A 424 13.82 4.09 13.45
N PRO A 425 13.39 5.31 13.78
CA PRO A 425 13.33 5.81 15.15
C PRO A 425 12.44 4.98 16.08
N ARG A 426 11.52 4.23 15.50
CA ARG A 426 10.55 3.40 16.19
C ARG A 426 10.84 1.91 15.92
N LYS A 427 10.92 1.08 16.94
CA LYS A 427 11.12 -0.37 16.81
C LYS A 427 9.87 -1.00 16.18
N THR A 428 9.81 -1.00 14.86
CA THR A 428 8.71 -1.57 14.07
C THR A 428 8.68 -3.10 14.17
N ASP A 429 7.58 -3.73 13.74
CA ASP A 429 7.52 -5.19 13.73
C ASP A 429 8.54 -5.81 12.76
N LEU A 430 8.90 -5.09 11.68
CA LEU A 430 9.98 -5.52 10.80
C LEU A 430 11.36 -5.43 11.49
N ALA A 431 11.55 -4.44 12.35
CA ALA A 431 12.79 -4.31 13.14
C ALA A 431 12.99 -5.45 14.14
N LYS A 432 11.90 -6.09 14.63
CA LYS A 432 11.99 -7.26 15.53
C LYS A 432 12.64 -8.48 14.85
N VAL A 433 12.47 -8.60 13.55
CA VAL A 433 12.97 -9.75 12.76
C VAL A 433 14.20 -9.40 11.90
N SER A 434 14.67 -8.15 11.93
CA SER A 434 15.84 -7.71 11.17
C SER A 434 17.15 -8.27 11.72
N ASP A 435 18.12 -8.50 10.84
CA ASP A 435 19.49 -8.89 11.20
C ASP A 435 20.30 -7.73 11.80
N ILE A 436 19.97 -6.50 11.36
CA ILE A 436 20.53 -5.25 11.91
C ILE A 436 19.38 -4.26 12.08
N TYR A 437 19.19 -3.78 13.33
CA TYR A 437 18.29 -2.68 13.62
C TYR A 437 19.06 -1.44 14.05
N ILE A 438 18.84 -0.32 13.38
CA ILE A 438 19.46 0.99 13.65
C ILE A 438 18.37 1.95 14.10
N GLN A 439 18.33 2.24 15.41
CA GLN A 439 17.38 3.18 16.00
C GLN A 439 18.03 4.56 16.12
N HIS A 440 17.95 5.36 15.05
CA HIS A 440 18.47 6.72 15.03
C HIS A 440 17.44 7.73 15.58
N TYR A 441 17.84 8.98 15.87
CA TYR A 441 16.91 10.05 16.18
C TYR A 441 16.21 10.54 14.89
N PRO A 442 14.91 10.95 14.95
CA PRO A 442 14.22 11.56 13.81
C PRO A 442 14.98 12.77 13.27
N GLY A 443 15.08 12.92 11.95
CA GLY A 443 15.75 14.04 11.28
C GLY A 443 17.27 13.92 11.20
N THR A 444 17.85 12.75 11.50
CA THR A 444 19.32 12.52 11.42
C THR A 444 19.73 11.59 10.27
N ASP A 445 18.84 11.39 9.31
CA ASP A 445 18.97 10.42 8.22
C ASP A 445 20.18 10.72 7.32
N VAL A 446 20.39 11.98 6.91
CA VAL A 446 21.56 12.40 6.12
C VAL A 446 22.87 12.09 6.86
N ALA A 447 22.93 12.37 8.17
CA ALA A 447 24.14 12.10 8.96
C ALA A 447 24.43 10.60 9.02
N LEU A 448 23.40 9.77 9.20
CA LEU A 448 23.52 8.30 9.21
C LEU A 448 24.02 7.77 7.87
N LEU A 449 23.36 8.17 6.77
CA LEU A 449 23.71 7.73 5.41
C LEU A 449 25.11 8.21 5.00
N ASN A 450 25.49 9.45 5.33
CA ASN A 450 26.84 9.96 5.09
C ASN A 450 27.88 9.18 5.90
N GLY A 451 27.56 8.80 7.14
CA GLY A 451 28.42 7.92 7.95
C GLY A 451 28.61 6.54 7.33
N ILE A 452 27.56 5.93 6.82
CA ILE A 452 27.60 4.66 6.09
C ILE A 452 28.49 4.79 4.84
N MET A 453 28.27 5.83 4.02
CA MET A 453 29.04 6.06 2.79
C MET A 453 30.52 6.40 3.09
N LYS A 454 30.81 7.08 4.20
CA LYS A 454 32.18 7.31 4.66
C LYS A 454 32.92 6.00 4.93
N ILE A 455 32.30 5.05 5.60
CA ILE A 455 32.87 3.72 5.85
C ILE A 455 33.10 2.97 4.53
N ILE A 456 32.15 3.03 3.61
CA ILE A 456 32.26 2.41 2.27
C ILE A 456 33.48 2.94 1.53
N ILE A 457 33.69 4.27 1.56
CA ILE A 457 34.85 4.91 0.93
C ILE A 457 36.16 4.51 1.63
N ASP A 458 36.20 4.62 2.96
CA ASP A 458 37.41 4.34 3.75
C ASP A 458 37.89 2.89 3.64
N LYS A 459 36.91 1.95 3.50
CA LYS A 459 37.23 0.51 3.32
C LYS A 459 37.46 0.12 1.86
N GLY A 460 37.37 1.06 0.92
CA GLY A 460 37.60 0.80 -0.50
C GLY A 460 36.49 -0.06 -1.14
N LEU A 461 35.26 0.02 -0.60
CA LEU A 461 34.09 -0.78 -1.04
C LEU A 461 33.25 -0.07 -2.12
N VAL A 462 33.70 1.07 -2.63
CA VAL A 462 33.06 1.79 -3.74
C VAL A 462 33.17 0.97 -5.02
N ASN A 463 32.09 0.84 -5.77
CA ASN A 463 32.10 0.26 -7.12
C ASN A 463 32.64 1.30 -8.11
N LYS A 464 33.97 1.36 -8.20
CA LYS A 464 34.69 2.37 -9.01
C LYS A 464 34.32 2.30 -10.48
N GLU A 465 34.21 1.10 -11.03
CA GLU A 465 33.85 0.86 -12.44
C GLU A 465 32.48 1.50 -12.76
N PHE A 466 31.49 1.22 -11.93
CA PHE A 466 30.14 1.82 -12.08
C PHE A 466 30.17 3.34 -11.92
N VAL A 467 30.86 3.84 -10.89
CA VAL A 467 30.94 5.29 -10.61
C VAL A 467 31.56 6.04 -11.79
N GLU A 468 32.66 5.56 -12.34
CA GLU A 468 33.39 6.20 -13.48
C GLU A 468 32.57 6.14 -14.78
N ALA A 469 31.94 4.99 -15.05
CA ALA A 469 31.18 4.80 -16.29
C ALA A 469 29.84 5.54 -16.28
N HIS A 470 29.08 5.50 -15.19
CA HIS A 470 27.67 5.84 -15.14
C HIS A 470 27.29 7.04 -14.27
N THR A 471 28.25 7.69 -13.60
CA THR A 471 27.95 8.80 -12.69
C THR A 471 28.77 10.05 -12.96
N GLU A 472 28.32 11.17 -12.38
CA GLU A 472 29.06 12.44 -12.26
C GLU A 472 28.91 13.00 -10.84
N GLY A 473 29.78 13.95 -10.44
CA GLY A 473 29.72 14.63 -9.14
C GLY A 473 30.41 13.91 -7.99
N TYR A 474 31.08 12.77 -8.23
CA TYR A 474 31.71 11.96 -7.18
C TYR A 474 32.81 12.70 -6.40
N GLU A 475 33.62 13.52 -7.03
CA GLU A 475 34.73 14.24 -6.34
C GLU A 475 34.19 15.25 -5.31
N ASP A 476 33.18 16.02 -5.63
CA ASP A 476 32.56 16.98 -4.72
C ASP A 476 31.81 16.27 -3.58
N PHE A 477 31.18 15.16 -3.89
CA PHE A 477 30.57 14.29 -2.89
C PHE A 477 31.62 13.78 -1.87
N VAL A 478 32.78 13.27 -2.31
CA VAL A 478 33.83 12.78 -1.42
C VAL A 478 34.36 13.88 -0.48
N LYS A 479 34.45 15.13 -0.97
CA LYS A 479 34.84 16.29 -0.12
C LYS A 479 33.85 16.49 1.04
N VAL A 480 32.55 16.34 0.79
CA VAL A 480 31.54 16.44 1.84
C VAL A 480 31.61 15.24 2.78
N ILE A 481 31.66 14.03 2.25
CA ILE A 481 31.68 12.79 3.04
C ILE A 481 32.90 12.71 3.95
N SER A 482 34.06 13.29 3.54
CA SER A 482 35.28 13.30 4.36
C SER A 482 35.09 13.96 5.76
N LYS A 483 34.07 14.83 5.93
CA LYS A 483 33.75 15.49 7.20
C LYS A 483 33.08 14.57 8.23
N TYR A 484 32.54 13.43 7.79
CA TYR A 484 31.71 12.55 8.64
C TYR A 484 32.53 11.40 9.22
N ASN A 485 33.10 11.62 10.41
CA ASN A 485 33.73 10.53 11.16
C ASN A 485 32.69 9.82 12.04
N LEU A 486 32.91 8.53 12.35
CA LEU A 486 32.00 7.70 13.12
C LEU A 486 31.64 8.26 14.50
N ASN A 487 32.57 8.98 15.17
CA ASN A 487 32.29 9.59 16.48
C ASN A 487 31.22 10.69 16.35
N THR A 488 31.37 11.56 15.35
CA THR A 488 30.41 12.63 15.05
C THR A 488 29.05 12.05 14.64
N VAL A 489 29.04 11.07 13.73
CA VAL A 489 27.83 10.43 13.28
C VAL A 489 27.10 9.74 14.43
N SER A 490 27.79 8.95 15.25
CA SER A 490 27.21 8.27 16.41
C SER A 490 26.61 9.26 17.43
N LYS A 491 27.26 10.42 17.63
CA LYS A 491 26.79 11.49 18.52
C LYS A 491 25.49 12.13 17.98
N ILE A 492 25.42 12.42 16.68
CA ILE A 492 24.28 13.06 16.04
C ILE A 492 23.09 12.09 16.03
N THR A 493 23.32 10.86 15.60
CA THR A 493 22.25 9.87 15.36
C THR A 493 21.83 9.12 16.63
N GLY A 494 22.68 9.09 17.64
CA GLY A 494 22.51 8.25 18.85
C GLY A 494 22.60 6.74 18.53
N VAL A 495 23.36 6.37 17.49
CA VAL A 495 23.54 4.98 17.03
C VAL A 495 24.94 4.49 17.35
N ASP A 496 25.03 3.21 17.78
CA ASP A 496 26.33 2.57 18.02
C ASP A 496 27.13 2.45 16.70
N LYS A 497 28.40 2.79 16.77
CA LYS A 497 29.35 2.77 15.64
C LYS A 497 29.45 1.40 14.97
N VAL A 498 29.42 0.34 15.77
CA VAL A 498 29.51 -1.06 15.30
C VAL A 498 28.31 -1.39 14.38
N LEU A 499 27.13 -0.88 14.70
CA LEU A 499 25.95 -1.10 13.87
C LEU A 499 26.04 -0.36 12.53
N ILE A 500 26.54 0.89 12.55
CA ILE A 500 26.74 1.70 11.34
C ILE A 500 27.79 1.02 10.44
N GLU A 501 28.88 0.55 11.02
CA GLU A 501 29.96 -0.13 10.30
C GLU A 501 29.48 -1.43 9.66
N LYS A 502 28.76 -2.24 10.43
CA LYS A 502 28.21 -3.52 9.95
C LYS A 502 27.20 -3.31 8.83
N ALA A 503 26.30 -2.33 8.94
CA ALA A 503 25.32 -2.01 7.91
C ALA A 503 26.01 -1.55 6.61
N ALA A 504 27.03 -0.69 6.71
CA ALA A 504 27.82 -0.22 5.57
C ALA A 504 28.49 -1.39 4.82
N GLU A 505 29.13 -2.30 5.57
CA GLU A 505 29.80 -3.45 4.97
C GLU A 505 28.83 -4.44 4.34
N TRP A 506 27.72 -4.73 5.02
CA TRP A 506 26.75 -5.68 4.48
C TRP A 506 26.11 -5.17 3.19
N TYR A 507 25.73 -3.89 3.20
CA TYR A 507 25.13 -3.30 2.02
C TYR A 507 26.12 -3.24 0.84
N ALA A 508 27.33 -2.74 1.07
CA ALA A 508 28.31 -2.54 -0.01
C ALA A 508 28.91 -3.84 -0.58
N LYS A 509 28.99 -4.91 0.25
CA LYS A 509 29.54 -6.23 -0.17
C LYS A 509 28.48 -7.16 -0.76
N ALA A 510 27.23 -6.81 -0.71
CA ALA A 510 26.14 -7.62 -1.26
C ALA A 510 26.32 -7.79 -2.79
N PRO A 511 26.08 -8.97 -3.35
CA PRO A 511 25.96 -9.11 -4.80
C PRO A 511 24.78 -8.30 -5.35
N ASN A 512 23.65 -8.32 -4.65
CA ASN A 512 22.46 -7.57 -4.98
C ASN A 512 21.86 -6.92 -3.72
N ALA A 513 21.59 -5.62 -3.76
CA ALA A 513 20.96 -4.90 -2.65
C ALA A 513 19.91 -3.90 -3.12
N THR A 514 18.79 -3.85 -2.40
CA THR A 514 17.70 -2.92 -2.67
C THR A 514 17.39 -2.05 -1.45
N ILE A 515 16.97 -0.81 -1.70
CA ILE A 515 16.60 0.16 -0.68
C ILE A 515 15.11 0.44 -0.74
N PHE A 516 14.42 0.25 0.38
CA PHE A 516 13.02 0.65 0.57
C PHE A 516 12.90 1.82 1.52
N TYR A 517 12.12 2.83 1.15
CA TYR A 517 11.83 3.96 2.02
C TYR A 517 10.42 4.51 1.83
N THR A 518 9.94 5.26 2.83
CA THR A 518 8.64 5.95 2.78
C THR A 518 8.74 7.35 3.39
N MET A 519 7.63 7.80 4.01
CA MET A 519 7.52 9.15 4.55
C MET A 519 8.45 9.45 5.73
N GLY A 520 9.06 8.45 6.37
CA GLY A 520 10.12 8.69 7.37
C GLY A 520 11.35 9.36 6.78
N ILE A 521 11.56 9.23 5.47
CA ILE A 521 12.61 9.91 4.70
C ILE A 521 12.11 11.20 4.07
N THR A 522 10.91 11.18 3.51
CA THR A 522 10.46 12.28 2.65
C THR A 522 9.85 13.46 3.40
N GLN A 523 9.17 13.21 4.54
CA GLN A 523 8.42 14.22 5.30
C GLN A 523 9.30 15.02 6.28
N HIS A 524 10.36 15.62 5.75
CA HIS A 524 11.32 16.47 6.47
C HIS A 524 11.55 17.78 5.71
N SER A 525 11.90 18.83 6.44
CA SER A 525 12.35 20.10 5.85
C SER A 525 13.66 19.97 5.03
N VAL A 526 14.29 18.80 5.08
CA VAL A 526 15.45 18.37 4.27
C VAL A 526 15.14 17.07 3.51
N GLY A 527 13.87 16.83 3.20
CA GLY A 527 13.42 15.59 2.57
C GLY A 527 14.05 15.32 1.22
N THR A 528 14.29 16.34 0.41
CA THR A 528 15.01 16.22 -0.87
C THR A 528 16.45 15.74 -0.65
N ASP A 529 17.14 16.26 0.35
CA ASP A 529 18.52 15.86 0.69
C ASP A 529 18.58 14.42 1.24
N ASN A 530 17.59 14.01 2.03
CA ASN A 530 17.43 12.61 2.46
C ASN A 530 17.35 11.66 1.24
N VAL A 531 16.53 11.99 0.24
CA VAL A 531 16.36 11.16 -0.97
C VAL A 531 17.64 11.17 -1.83
N LEU A 532 18.32 12.32 -1.95
CA LEU A 532 19.61 12.40 -2.64
C LEU A 532 20.67 11.54 -1.94
N SER A 533 20.67 11.49 -0.60
CA SER A 533 21.62 10.64 0.15
C SER A 533 21.33 9.13 -0.06
N ILE A 534 20.07 8.74 -0.20
CA ILE A 534 19.68 7.37 -0.60
C ILE A 534 20.18 7.06 -2.02
N ALA A 535 19.97 7.96 -2.96
CA ALA A 535 20.44 7.79 -4.34
C ALA A 535 21.98 7.67 -4.37
N ASN A 536 22.69 8.52 -3.61
CA ASN A 536 24.16 8.45 -3.50
C ASN A 536 24.62 7.08 -3.00
N LEU A 537 23.98 6.52 -1.96
CA LEU A 537 24.36 5.21 -1.41
C LEU A 537 24.23 4.10 -2.46
N ALA A 538 23.13 4.06 -3.22
CA ALA A 538 22.95 3.10 -4.29
C ALA A 538 23.94 3.30 -5.45
N LEU A 539 24.23 4.56 -5.82
CA LEU A 539 25.13 4.90 -6.91
C LEU A 539 26.60 4.60 -6.60
N VAL A 540 27.09 4.87 -5.38
CA VAL A 540 28.49 4.59 -5.03
C VAL A 540 28.79 3.09 -4.90
N THR A 541 27.77 2.27 -4.69
CA THR A 541 27.89 0.80 -4.63
C THR A 541 27.47 0.11 -5.94
N GLY A 542 26.83 0.81 -6.87
CA GLY A 542 26.33 0.25 -8.13
C GLY A 542 25.06 -0.60 -7.97
N HIS A 543 24.35 -0.50 -6.84
CA HIS A 543 23.13 -1.27 -6.58
C HIS A 543 21.90 -0.61 -7.21
N ILE A 544 21.90 -0.50 -8.53
CA ILE A 544 20.80 0.08 -9.32
C ILE A 544 20.83 -0.42 -10.76
N GLY A 545 19.67 -0.56 -11.40
CA GLY A 545 19.54 -0.86 -12.82
C GLY A 545 19.69 -2.33 -13.18
N SER A 546 19.59 -3.24 -12.22
CA SER A 546 19.62 -4.70 -12.48
C SER A 546 18.70 -5.44 -11.51
N GLU A 547 18.48 -6.71 -11.74
CA GLU A 547 17.67 -7.57 -10.85
C GLU A 547 18.25 -7.59 -9.44
N GLY A 548 17.40 -7.44 -8.43
CA GLY A 548 17.76 -7.40 -7.02
C GLY A 548 18.47 -6.12 -6.57
N ASN A 549 18.70 -5.16 -7.47
CA ASN A 549 19.40 -3.89 -7.20
C ASN A 549 18.50 -2.69 -7.52
N GLY A 550 18.03 -2.00 -6.51
CA GLY A 550 17.06 -0.92 -6.73
C GLY A 550 16.93 0.10 -5.62
N ILE A 551 16.21 1.17 -5.99
CA ILE A 551 15.72 2.20 -5.07
C ILE A 551 14.19 2.21 -5.20
N ASP A 552 13.50 1.79 -4.15
CA ASP A 552 12.06 1.51 -4.20
C ASP A 552 11.29 2.34 -3.17
N PRO A 553 10.95 3.61 -3.52
CA PRO A 553 10.05 4.44 -2.73
C PRO A 553 8.65 3.81 -2.70
N LEU A 554 8.17 3.45 -1.50
CA LEU A 554 6.86 2.85 -1.33
C LEU A 554 5.79 3.93 -1.23
N ARG A 555 5.02 4.09 -2.31
CA ARG A 555 3.97 5.11 -2.43
C ARG A 555 2.82 4.85 -1.44
N GLY A 556 2.42 5.87 -0.72
CA GLY A 556 1.48 5.75 0.40
C GLY A 556 0.03 5.48 0.00
N GLN A 557 -0.46 6.06 -1.07
CA GLN A 557 -1.84 5.93 -1.55
C GLN A 557 -1.92 5.17 -2.85
N ALA A 558 -3.12 4.62 -3.15
CA ALA A 558 -3.36 3.73 -4.28
C ALA A 558 -2.89 4.32 -5.62
N ASN A 559 -3.13 5.60 -5.86
CA ASN A 559 -2.81 6.30 -7.10
C ASN A 559 -1.91 7.53 -6.91
N VAL A 560 -1.10 7.60 -5.85
CA VAL A 560 -0.20 8.77 -5.68
C VAL A 560 0.88 8.85 -6.76
N GLN A 561 1.33 7.71 -7.29
CA GLN A 561 2.21 7.68 -8.45
C GLN A 561 1.49 8.25 -9.66
N GLY A 562 0.28 7.76 -9.95
CA GLY A 562 -0.49 8.17 -11.10
C GLY A 562 -0.94 9.64 -11.07
N ALA A 563 -1.34 10.18 -9.92
CA ALA A 563 -1.67 11.61 -9.80
C ALA A 563 -0.48 12.50 -10.20
N CYS A 564 0.74 12.10 -9.83
CA CYS A 564 1.97 12.77 -10.27
C CYS A 564 2.24 12.58 -11.77
N ASP A 565 2.09 11.33 -12.27
CA ASP A 565 2.30 10.99 -13.68
C ASP A 565 1.35 11.77 -14.59
N MET A 566 0.13 12.02 -14.11
CA MET A 566 -0.89 12.80 -14.83
C MET A 566 -0.68 14.32 -14.76
N GLY A 567 0.34 14.79 -14.06
CA GLY A 567 0.67 16.21 -14.00
C GLY A 567 -0.25 17.03 -13.10
N ALA A 568 -0.93 16.43 -12.12
CA ALA A 568 -1.63 17.16 -11.06
C ALA A 568 -0.62 17.74 -10.06
N LEU A 569 0.36 18.47 -10.57
CA LEU A 569 1.49 19.12 -9.88
C LEU A 569 1.71 20.51 -10.49
N PRO A 570 2.21 21.50 -9.73
CA PRO A 570 2.25 22.89 -10.19
C PRO A 570 3.28 23.18 -11.28
N ASP A 571 4.26 22.31 -11.50
CA ASP A 571 5.43 22.58 -12.35
C ASP A 571 5.56 21.65 -13.56
N VAL A 572 4.65 20.67 -13.72
CA VAL A 572 4.72 19.68 -14.82
C VAL A 572 3.34 19.38 -15.44
N TYR A 573 3.33 19.05 -16.72
CA TYR A 573 2.25 18.36 -17.43
C TYR A 573 2.38 16.84 -17.21
N THR A 574 1.53 16.04 -17.87
CA THR A 574 1.61 14.58 -17.84
C THR A 574 3.01 14.06 -18.20
N GLY A 575 3.45 12.98 -17.54
CA GLY A 575 4.78 12.38 -17.78
C GLY A 575 5.94 13.28 -17.40
N TYR A 576 5.74 14.16 -16.42
CA TYR A 576 6.77 15.07 -15.85
C TYR A 576 7.36 16.08 -16.85
N GLN A 577 6.62 16.41 -17.93
CA GLN A 577 6.99 17.42 -18.90
C GLN A 577 6.88 18.82 -18.26
N LYS A 578 7.97 19.58 -18.21
CA LYS A 578 8.03 20.85 -17.47
C LYS A 578 7.15 21.95 -18.10
N VAL A 579 6.37 22.68 -17.29
CA VAL A 579 5.54 23.81 -17.78
C VAL A 579 6.39 24.97 -18.32
N ILE A 580 7.62 25.12 -17.83
CA ILE A 580 8.57 26.13 -18.32
C ILE A 580 9.20 25.78 -19.68
N ASP A 581 9.11 24.51 -20.11
CA ASP A 581 9.64 24.07 -21.40
C ASP A 581 8.67 24.51 -22.52
N PRO A 582 9.11 25.38 -23.42
CA PRO A 582 8.25 25.89 -24.49
C PRO A 582 7.80 24.79 -25.44
N VAL A 583 8.63 23.76 -25.70
CA VAL A 583 8.28 22.63 -26.59
C VAL A 583 7.17 21.81 -25.99
N ALA A 584 7.30 21.46 -24.68
CA ALA A 584 6.25 20.78 -23.97
C ALA A 584 4.95 21.62 -23.97
N ARG A 585 5.03 22.89 -23.62
CA ARG A 585 3.87 23.79 -23.55
C ARG A 585 3.15 23.89 -24.89
N GLU A 586 3.88 24.13 -25.99
CA GLU A 586 3.29 24.22 -27.32
C GLU A 586 2.53 22.95 -27.73
N LYS A 587 3.05 21.77 -27.38
CA LYS A 587 2.36 20.50 -27.61
C LYS A 587 0.99 20.46 -26.91
N PHE A 588 0.90 20.86 -25.65
CA PHE A 588 -0.36 20.89 -24.90
C PHE A 588 -1.28 22.02 -25.37
N GLU A 589 -0.76 23.20 -25.68
CA GLU A 589 -1.53 24.31 -26.27
C GLU A 589 -2.22 23.90 -27.58
N LYS A 590 -1.49 23.19 -28.44
CA LYS A 590 -2.03 22.66 -29.70
C LYS A 590 -3.13 21.62 -29.47
N ALA A 591 -2.91 20.69 -28.53
CA ALA A 591 -3.87 19.64 -28.21
C ALA A 591 -5.14 20.19 -27.55
N TRP A 592 -5.00 21.10 -26.59
CA TRP A 592 -6.11 21.69 -25.85
C TRP A 592 -6.67 22.96 -26.48
N ARG A 593 -6.04 23.50 -27.52
CA ARG A 593 -6.47 24.67 -28.33
C ARG A 593 -6.63 25.94 -27.50
N VAL A 594 -5.76 26.12 -26.51
CA VAL A 594 -5.72 27.33 -25.67
C VAL A 594 -4.28 27.71 -25.31
N LYS A 595 -4.03 28.96 -24.95
CA LYS A 595 -2.75 29.40 -24.40
C LYS A 595 -2.64 28.99 -22.94
N LEU A 596 -1.48 28.50 -22.53
CA LEU A 596 -1.22 27.93 -21.21
C LEU A 596 -0.28 28.83 -20.39
N PRO A 597 -0.41 28.81 -19.05
CA PRO A 597 0.50 29.55 -18.16
C PRO A 597 1.94 29.04 -18.27
N GLU A 598 2.89 29.98 -18.22
CA GLU A 598 4.32 29.69 -18.45
C GLU A 598 5.12 29.40 -17.19
N LYS A 599 4.65 29.88 -16.04
CA LYS A 599 5.36 29.76 -14.76
C LYS A 599 4.77 28.66 -13.89
N PRO A 600 5.57 27.97 -13.08
CA PRO A 600 5.06 27.06 -12.07
C PRO A 600 4.04 27.74 -11.15
N GLY A 601 3.06 26.99 -10.71
CA GLY A 601 2.05 27.43 -9.76
C GLY A 601 2.46 27.21 -8.30
N LEU A 602 1.49 27.39 -7.39
CA LEU A 602 1.62 27.20 -5.95
C LEU A 602 1.52 25.70 -5.59
N ALA A 603 2.30 25.26 -4.62
CA ALA A 603 2.10 23.97 -3.96
C ALA A 603 0.95 24.08 -2.93
N VAL A 604 0.23 22.98 -2.67
CA VAL A 604 -0.89 22.97 -1.70
C VAL A 604 -0.45 23.39 -0.30
N SER A 605 0.76 23.05 0.11
CA SER A 605 1.35 23.46 1.38
C SER A 605 1.57 24.98 1.53
N GLU A 606 1.41 25.73 0.45
CA GLU A 606 1.47 27.20 0.46
C GLU A 606 0.06 27.86 0.43
N PHE A 607 -1.01 27.07 0.20
CA PHE A 607 -2.36 27.64 -0.01
C PHE A 607 -2.85 28.44 1.19
N GLY A 608 -2.70 27.93 2.43
CA GLY A 608 -3.12 28.63 3.64
C GLY A 608 -2.52 30.02 3.74
N ASP A 609 -1.19 30.12 3.59
CA ASP A 609 -0.46 31.40 3.62
C ASP A 609 -0.90 32.34 2.51
N ARG A 610 -1.09 31.83 1.27
CA ARG A 610 -1.50 32.65 0.13
C ARG A 610 -2.92 33.18 0.26
N VAL A 611 -3.81 32.44 0.94
CA VAL A 611 -5.14 32.97 1.29
C VAL A 611 -5.02 34.11 2.32
N LEU A 612 -4.23 33.92 3.37
CA LEU A 612 -3.97 34.94 4.39
C LEU A 612 -3.34 36.22 3.82
N GLU A 613 -2.45 36.06 2.83
CA GLU A 613 -1.87 37.19 2.07
C GLU A 613 -2.87 37.84 1.08
N GLY A 614 -4.05 37.28 0.91
CA GLY A 614 -5.06 37.77 -0.03
C GLY A 614 -4.77 37.47 -1.51
N LYS A 615 -3.82 36.57 -1.80
CA LYS A 615 -3.41 36.17 -3.16
C LYS A 615 -4.25 35.04 -3.72
N LEU A 616 -4.63 34.06 -2.89
CA LEU A 616 -5.55 32.98 -3.25
C LEU A 616 -6.94 33.30 -2.70
N LYS A 617 -7.98 33.18 -3.52
CA LYS A 617 -9.35 33.56 -3.20
C LYS A 617 -10.35 32.42 -3.30
N ALA A 618 -10.06 31.44 -4.16
CA ALA A 618 -10.90 30.28 -4.34
C ALA A 618 -10.09 29.00 -4.41
N VAL A 619 -10.70 27.89 -3.95
CA VAL A 619 -10.15 26.54 -4.12
C VAL A 619 -11.25 25.63 -4.67
N PHE A 620 -10.89 24.82 -5.68
CA PHE A 620 -11.69 23.71 -6.19
C PHE A 620 -10.95 22.41 -5.87
N ALA A 621 -11.49 21.62 -4.94
CA ALA A 621 -10.84 20.41 -4.43
C ALA A 621 -11.57 19.14 -4.86
N MET A 622 -10.84 18.18 -5.41
CA MET A 622 -11.33 16.85 -5.78
C MET A 622 -10.76 15.80 -4.81
N GLY A 623 -11.59 15.26 -3.90
CA GLY A 623 -11.22 14.14 -3.03
C GLY A 623 -10.03 14.40 -2.10
N GLU A 624 -9.82 15.65 -1.67
CA GLU A 624 -8.73 16.08 -0.79
C GLU A 624 -9.27 16.74 0.48
N ASN A 625 -8.57 16.51 1.60
CA ASN A 625 -8.98 17.01 2.91
C ASN A 625 -7.86 17.79 3.62
N PRO A 626 -7.44 18.98 3.10
CA PRO A 626 -6.36 19.79 3.66
C PRO A 626 -6.56 20.09 5.15
N LEU A 627 -7.81 20.33 5.60
CA LEU A 627 -8.10 20.62 7.02
C LEU A 627 -7.91 19.42 7.96
N MET A 628 -7.40 18.30 7.47
CA MET A 628 -6.99 17.14 8.26
C MET A 628 -5.56 16.73 7.96
N THR A 629 -5.06 17.02 6.76
CA THR A 629 -3.79 16.48 6.26
C THR A 629 -2.63 17.47 6.30
N GLU A 630 -2.87 18.78 6.22
CA GLU A 630 -1.81 19.80 6.27
C GLU A 630 -1.20 19.92 7.68
N PRO A 631 0.06 20.35 7.82
CA PRO A 631 0.66 20.63 9.13
C PRO A 631 0.07 21.91 9.73
N ASP A 632 0.25 22.10 11.03
CA ASP A 632 -0.26 23.27 11.74
C ASP A 632 -1.70 23.60 11.32
N ILE A 633 -2.57 22.64 11.54
CA ILE A 633 -3.93 22.63 10.98
C ILE A 633 -4.77 23.84 11.41
N ASN A 634 -4.45 24.44 12.58
CA ASN A 634 -5.13 25.64 13.06
C ASN A 634 -4.84 26.83 12.16
N HIS A 635 -3.59 27.02 11.76
CA HIS A 635 -3.17 28.05 10.82
C HIS A 635 -3.78 27.86 9.42
N VAL A 636 -3.76 26.61 8.92
CA VAL A 636 -4.38 26.28 7.61
C VAL A 636 -5.88 26.54 7.64
N ARG A 637 -6.57 26.19 8.73
CA ARG A 637 -8.00 26.47 8.92
C ARG A 637 -8.31 27.96 8.88
N GLU A 638 -7.52 28.78 9.62
CA GLU A 638 -7.66 30.24 9.57
C GLU A 638 -7.55 30.77 8.13
N GLY A 639 -6.64 30.21 7.33
CA GLY A 639 -6.52 30.55 5.92
C GLY A 639 -7.78 30.17 5.13
N PHE A 640 -8.19 28.90 5.20
CA PHE A 640 -9.32 28.40 4.41
C PHE A 640 -10.66 29.08 4.78
N GLU A 641 -10.84 29.50 6.03
CA GLU A 641 -12.02 30.26 6.47
C GLU A 641 -12.11 31.68 5.83
N LYS A 642 -10.99 32.20 5.27
CA LYS A 642 -10.96 33.49 4.56
C LYS A 642 -11.07 33.33 3.02
N LEU A 643 -11.26 32.15 2.51
CA LEU A 643 -11.56 31.93 1.09
C LEU A 643 -12.88 32.63 0.73
N GLU A 644 -12.93 33.28 -0.42
CA GLU A 644 -14.17 33.84 -0.98
C GLU A 644 -15.06 32.77 -1.59
N PHE A 645 -14.44 31.59 -1.98
CA PHE A 645 -15.17 30.45 -2.51
C PHE A 645 -14.38 29.14 -2.35
N LEU A 646 -15.06 28.11 -1.83
CA LEU A 646 -14.55 26.74 -1.72
C LEU A 646 -15.57 25.74 -2.29
N ALA A 647 -15.20 25.02 -3.36
CA ALA A 647 -15.98 23.91 -3.90
C ALA A 647 -15.22 22.59 -3.69
N VAL A 648 -15.93 21.55 -3.23
CA VAL A 648 -15.32 20.26 -2.90
C VAL A 648 -16.12 19.13 -3.58
N GLN A 649 -15.44 18.21 -4.24
CA GLN A 649 -15.99 16.92 -4.66
C GLN A 649 -15.60 15.87 -3.61
N GLU A 650 -16.57 15.19 -3.02
CA GLU A 650 -16.34 14.28 -1.92
C GLU A 650 -17.38 13.14 -1.86
N ILE A 651 -17.00 12.04 -1.22
CA ILE A 651 -17.87 10.90 -0.98
C ILE A 651 -18.59 11.00 0.39
N PHE A 652 -18.00 11.74 1.33
CA PHE A 652 -18.53 12.02 2.66
C PHE A 652 -18.36 13.51 2.99
N LEU A 653 -19.02 14.00 4.01
CA LEU A 653 -18.80 15.35 4.53
C LEU A 653 -17.52 15.35 5.40
N SER A 654 -16.37 15.59 4.76
CA SER A 654 -15.06 15.70 5.42
C SER A 654 -14.87 17.07 6.07
N GLU A 655 -13.80 17.27 6.87
CA GLU A 655 -13.49 18.52 7.56
C GLU A 655 -13.36 19.69 6.58
N THR A 656 -12.79 19.47 5.40
CA THR A 656 -12.71 20.47 4.34
C THR A 656 -14.07 20.69 3.68
N ALA A 657 -14.84 19.62 3.46
CA ALA A 657 -16.18 19.72 2.91
C ALA A 657 -17.15 20.43 3.88
N GLU A 658 -16.99 20.25 5.21
CA GLU A 658 -17.76 21.01 6.22
C GLU A 658 -17.57 22.54 6.09
N LEU A 659 -16.43 23.00 5.60
CA LEU A 659 -16.16 24.43 5.39
C LEU A 659 -16.64 24.92 4.02
N ALA A 660 -16.79 24.06 3.03
CA ALA A 660 -17.08 24.41 1.64
C ALA A 660 -18.39 25.19 1.44
N ASP A 661 -18.44 26.02 0.39
CA ASP A 661 -19.66 26.69 -0.11
C ASP A 661 -20.51 25.73 -0.94
N VAL A 662 -19.86 24.84 -1.68
CA VAL A 662 -20.51 23.79 -2.50
C VAL A 662 -19.83 22.45 -2.29
N VAL A 663 -20.62 21.39 -2.07
CA VAL A 663 -20.14 20.01 -2.03
C VAL A 663 -20.83 19.19 -3.11
N PHE A 664 -20.04 18.58 -3.99
CA PHE A 664 -20.51 17.69 -5.05
C PHE A 664 -20.37 16.23 -4.63
N PRO A 665 -21.43 15.40 -4.67
CA PRO A 665 -21.38 13.99 -4.34
C PRO A 665 -20.69 13.19 -5.44
N ALA A 666 -19.51 12.64 -5.12
CA ALA A 666 -18.70 11.85 -6.06
C ALA A 666 -18.89 10.34 -5.89
N ALA A 667 -18.57 9.59 -6.95
CA ALA A 667 -18.47 8.14 -6.92
C ALA A 667 -17.18 7.68 -6.22
N ALA A 668 -17.26 6.64 -5.39
CA ALA A 668 -16.10 6.02 -4.75
C ALA A 668 -15.30 5.14 -5.73
N ALA A 669 -14.08 4.72 -5.34
CA ALA A 669 -13.20 3.92 -6.18
C ALA A 669 -13.85 2.63 -6.71
N TYR A 670 -14.61 1.91 -5.87
CA TYR A 670 -15.27 0.65 -6.28
C TYR A 670 -16.60 0.85 -7.04
N GLU A 671 -16.90 2.08 -7.41
CA GLU A 671 -18.13 2.48 -8.12
C GLU A 671 -17.84 3.10 -9.49
N LYS A 672 -16.57 3.16 -9.93
CA LYS A 672 -16.15 3.77 -11.19
C LYS A 672 -15.08 2.96 -11.90
N GLU A 673 -15.00 3.15 -13.21
CA GLU A 673 -13.93 2.65 -14.08
C GLU A 673 -12.84 3.71 -14.23
N GLY A 674 -11.61 3.26 -14.40
CA GLY A 674 -10.43 4.09 -14.65
C GLY A 674 -9.17 3.31 -14.36
N THR A 675 -8.05 4.00 -14.14
CA THR A 675 -6.78 3.34 -13.85
C THR A 675 -6.10 3.90 -12.61
N PHE A 676 -5.36 3.02 -11.90
CA PHE A 676 -4.41 3.39 -10.86
C PHE A 676 -2.99 3.03 -11.27
N THR A 677 -2.02 3.84 -10.87
CA THR A 677 -0.60 3.53 -11.02
C THR A 677 -0.01 3.24 -9.65
N ASN A 678 0.41 2.00 -9.44
CA ASN A 678 0.94 1.55 -8.15
C ASN A 678 2.41 1.98 -7.92
N THR A 679 2.98 1.59 -6.76
CA THR A 679 4.35 1.98 -6.36
C THR A 679 5.43 1.50 -7.33
N GLU A 680 5.24 0.37 -8.00
CA GLU A 680 6.17 -0.19 -9.01
C GLU A 680 5.92 0.33 -10.44
N ARG A 681 5.20 1.46 -10.59
CA ARG A 681 4.88 2.07 -11.90
C ARG A 681 3.91 1.26 -12.76
N ARG A 682 3.20 0.30 -12.17
CA ARG A 682 2.23 -0.53 -12.87
C ARG A 682 0.90 0.18 -12.96
N VAL A 683 0.45 0.46 -14.17
CA VAL A 683 -0.88 0.99 -14.47
C VAL A 683 -1.85 -0.18 -14.51
N GLN A 684 -2.85 -0.18 -13.63
CA GLN A 684 -3.81 -1.27 -13.44
C GLN A 684 -5.24 -0.76 -13.66
N LEU A 685 -6.08 -1.58 -14.25
CA LEU A 685 -7.48 -1.25 -14.54
C LEU A 685 -8.35 -1.42 -13.29
N LEU A 686 -8.97 -0.34 -12.87
CA LEU A 686 -9.98 -0.32 -11.81
C LEU A 686 -11.35 -0.56 -12.45
N ARG A 687 -12.10 -1.54 -11.92
CA ARG A 687 -13.46 -1.90 -12.38
C ARG A 687 -14.49 -1.64 -11.28
N PRO A 688 -15.69 -1.15 -11.63
CA PRO A 688 -16.75 -0.95 -10.66
C PRO A 688 -17.28 -2.30 -10.14
N ALA A 689 -17.15 -2.54 -8.84
CA ALA A 689 -17.66 -3.73 -8.17
C ALA A 689 -19.10 -3.56 -7.66
N ARG A 690 -19.63 -2.34 -7.70
CA ARG A 690 -21.01 -2.01 -7.39
C ARG A 690 -21.48 -0.80 -8.22
N GLU A 691 -22.79 -0.65 -8.33
CA GLU A 691 -23.35 0.57 -8.90
C GLU A 691 -23.17 1.74 -7.95
N LYS A 692 -22.82 2.90 -8.50
CA LYS A 692 -22.72 4.14 -7.72
C LYS A 692 -24.09 4.56 -7.19
N PRO A 693 -24.18 5.21 -6.00
CA PRO A 693 -25.43 5.71 -5.48
C PRO A 693 -26.12 6.67 -6.46
N VAL A 694 -27.45 6.54 -6.56
CA VAL A 694 -28.24 7.46 -7.39
C VAL A 694 -28.01 8.88 -6.94
N GLY A 695 -27.78 9.79 -7.90
CA GLY A 695 -27.49 11.20 -7.61
C GLY A 695 -26.01 11.56 -7.55
N THR A 696 -25.08 10.57 -7.52
CA THR A 696 -23.61 10.82 -7.62
C THR A 696 -23.15 10.85 -9.07
N LYS A 697 -21.99 11.50 -9.31
CA LYS A 697 -21.30 11.54 -10.60
C LYS A 697 -19.85 11.09 -10.46
N PHE A 698 -19.20 10.74 -11.57
CA PHE A 698 -17.77 10.53 -11.63
C PHE A 698 -17.03 11.88 -11.48
N ASP A 699 -15.86 11.87 -10.90
CA ASP A 699 -15.10 13.11 -10.66
C ASP A 699 -14.79 13.86 -11.96
N TRP A 700 -14.33 13.14 -12.99
CA TRP A 700 -14.08 13.72 -14.31
C TRP A 700 -15.36 14.29 -14.98
N GLU A 701 -16.54 13.69 -14.73
CA GLU A 701 -17.82 14.22 -15.24
C GLU A 701 -18.17 15.57 -14.59
N ILE A 702 -18.02 15.68 -13.25
CA ILE A 702 -18.31 16.91 -12.51
C ILE A 702 -17.46 18.05 -13.06
N ILE A 703 -16.13 17.81 -13.17
CA ILE A 703 -15.18 18.79 -13.70
C ILE A 703 -15.51 19.17 -15.14
N SER A 704 -15.84 18.18 -15.98
CA SER A 704 -16.19 18.41 -17.39
C SER A 704 -17.46 19.26 -17.54
N HIS A 705 -18.44 19.08 -16.66
CA HIS A 705 -19.64 19.92 -16.61
C HIS A 705 -19.31 21.37 -16.23
N VAL A 706 -18.51 21.59 -15.18
CA VAL A 706 -18.05 22.92 -14.77
C VAL A 706 -17.26 23.59 -15.90
N ALA A 707 -16.32 22.88 -16.54
CA ALA A 707 -15.52 23.36 -17.65
C ALA A 707 -16.37 23.80 -18.86
N THR A 708 -17.36 22.96 -19.22
CA THR A 708 -18.29 23.24 -20.33
C THR A 708 -19.14 24.49 -20.05
N LYS A 709 -19.67 24.64 -18.84
CA LYS A 709 -20.42 25.84 -18.44
C LYS A 709 -19.52 27.08 -18.32
N LEU A 710 -18.22 26.94 -18.09
CA LEU A 710 -17.24 28.04 -18.17
C LEU A 710 -16.86 28.41 -19.61
N GLY A 711 -17.38 27.70 -20.62
CA GLY A 711 -17.16 27.97 -22.04
C GLY A 711 -16.06 27.17 -22.71
N TYR A 712 -15.44 26.20 -22.00
CA TYR A 712 -14.45 25.29 -22.59
C TYR A 712 -15.07 23.94 -22.86
N HIS A 713 -15.17 23.52 -24.12
CA HIS A 713 -15.77 22.25 -24.49
C HIS A 713 -14.93 21.07 -24.00
N MET A 714 -15.30 20.48 -22.86
CA MET A 714 -14.68 19.30 -22.26
C MET A 714 -15.74 18.19 -22.17
N LYS A 715 -15.66 17.22 -23.07
CA LYS A 715 -16.64 16.14 -23.13
C LYS A 715 -15.97 14.82 -23.52
N TYR A 716 -16.15 13.81 -22.68
CA TYR A 716 -15.69 12.44 -22.88
C TYR A 716 -16.84 11.47 -22.70
N LYS A 717 -16.77 10.31 -23.35
CA LYS A 717 -17.78 9.26 -23.25
C LYS A 717 -17.57 8.39 -22.01
N ASN A 718 -16.32 8.10 -21.70
CA ASN A 718 -15.88 7.23 -20.60
C ASN A 718 -14.41 7.49 -20.25
N ALA A 719 -13.92 6.81 -19.23
CA ALA A 719 -12.54 6.92 -18.77
C ALA A 719 -11.51 6.44 -19.82
N ALA A 720 -11.85 5.44 -20.63
CA ALA A 720 -10.96 4.93 -21.67
C ALA A 720 -10.63 6.01 -22.72
N GLU A 721 -11.60 6.83 -23.14
CA GLU A 721 -11.36 7.93 -24.06
C GLU A 721 -10.41 9.00 -23.46
N ILE A 722 -10.47 9.20 -22.14
CA ILE A 722 -9.54 10.08 -21.45
C ILE A 722 -8.12 9.48 -21.44
N MET A 723 -7.99 8.17 -21.19
CA MET A 723 -6.71 7.46 -21.24
C MET A 723 -6.10 7.52 -22.65
N ASP A 724 -6.89 7.43 -23.71
CA ASP A 724 -6.40 7.56 -25.08
C ASP A 724 -5.83 8.97 -25.36
N GLU A 725 -6.44 10.03 -24.80
CA GLU A 725 -5.87 11.37 -24.87
C GLU A 725 -4.56 11.47 -24.07
N ILE A 726 -4.50 10.87 -22.87
CA ILE A 726 -3.28 10.79 -22.06
C ILE A 726 -2.15 10.10 -22.85
N ALA A 727 -2.43 8.95 -23.45
CA ALA A 727 -1.46 8.19 -24.25
C ALA A 727 -0.89 9.02 -25.41
N THR A 728 -1.72 9.80 -26.07
CA THR A 728 -1.30 10.68 -27.19
C THR A 728 -0.33 11.79 -26.74
N LEU A 729 -0.48 12.29 -25.50
CA LEU A 729 0.28 13.43 -25.00
C LEU A 729 1.46 13.05 -24.11
N THR A 730 1.54 11.78 -23.67
CA THR A 730 2.48 11.32 -22.67
C THR A 730 3.36 10.20 -23.22
N PRO A 731 4.60 10.49 -23.68
CA PRO A 731 5.46 9.49 -24.31
C PRO A 731 5.69 8.22 -23.49
N SER A 732 5.75 8.33 -22.15
CA SER A 732 5.91 7.17 -21.27
C SER A 732 4.64 6.31 -21.13
N TYR A 733 3.49 6.81 -21.54
CA TYR A 733 2.18 6.15 -21.52
C TYR A 733 1.62 5.86 -22.91
N ALA A 734 2.37 6.14 -23.98
CA ALA A 734 1.86 6.08 -25.35
C ALA A 734 1.28 4.72 -25.77
N GLY A 735 1.74 3.63 -25.16
CA GLY A 735 1.18 2.30 -25.37
C GLY A 735 0.26 1.82 -24.24
N ILE A 736 -0.27 2.70 -23.40
CA ILE A 736 -1.14 2.31 -22.26
C ILE A 736 -2.57 2.71 -22.59
N HIS A 737 -3.41 1.70 -22.79
CA HIS A 737 -4.84 1.81 -23.11
C HIS A 737 -5.62 0.81 -22.28
N HIS A 738 -6.88 1.10 -21.91
CA HIS A 738 -7.70 0.22 -21.06
C HIS A 738 -7.75 -1.22 -21.58
N TYR A 739 -7.93 -1.42 -22.91
CA TYR A 739 -7.99 -2.76 -23.51
C TYR A 739 -6.72 -3.61 -23.33
N ARG A 740 -5.58 -2.98 -23.01
CA ARG A 740 -4.31 -3.66 -22.75
C ARG A 740 -4.09 -4.01 -21.28
N LEU A 741 -4.91 -3.47 -20.37
CA LEU A 741 -4.73 -3.57 -18.94
C LEU A 741 -5.59 -4.68 -18.30
N GLU A 742 -6.28 -5.49 -19.11
CA GLU A 742 -7.22 -6.49 -18.59
C GLU A 742 -6.57 -7.55 -17.70
N LYS A 743 -5.29 -7.86 -17.93
CA LYS A 743 -4.52 -8.84 -17.16
C LYS A 743 -3.26 -8.23 -16.58
N GLY A 744 -3.25 -8.02 -15.26
CA GLY A 744 -2.04 -7.68 -14.48
C GLY A 744 -1.42 -6.30 -14.74
N GLY A 745 -2.01 -5.47 -15.61
CA GLY A 745 -1.54 -4.11 -15.89
C GLY A 745 -0.18 -4.02 -16.60
N ILE A 746 0.29 -2.79 -16.86
CA ILE A 746 1.54 -2.50 -17.60
C ILE A 746 2.38 -1.50 -16.83
N GLN A 747 3.68 -1.77 -16.65
CA GLN A 747 4.64 -0.84 -16.04
C GLN A 747 5.16 0.16 -17.07
N TRP A 748 4.99 1.46 -16.76
CA TRP A 748 5.60 2.49 -17.61
C TRP A 748 7.12 2.62 -17.33
N PRO A 749 7.96 3.09 -18.31
CA PRO A 749 7.63 3.53 -19.66
C PRO A 749 7.11 2.43 -20.59
N CYS A 750 6.01 2.75 -21.29
CA CYS A 750 5.46 1.93 -22.36
C CYS A 750 5.22 2.82 -23.59
N PRO A 751 6.27 3.01 -24.45
CA PRO A 751 6.28 4.06 -25.46
C PRO A 751 5.49 3.75 -26.73
N LYS A 752 4.94 2.54 -26.87
CA LYS A 752 4.15 2.10 -28.04
C LYS A 752 3.30 0.87 -27.72
N ASP A 753 2.29 0.58 -28.52
CA ASP A 753 1.28 -0.47 -28.30
C ASP A 753 1.82 -1.89 -28.23
N ASP A 754 2.90 -2.20 -28.94
CA ASP A 754 3.52 -3.52 -28.93
C ASP A 754 4.58 -3.69 -27.80
N HIS A 755 4.82 -2.67 -26.99
CA HIS A 755 5.79 -2.70 -25.91
C HIS A 755 5.18 -3.34 -24.64
N ALA A 756 5.89 -4.30 -24.04
CA ALA A 756 5.42 -5.05 -22.85
C ALA A 756 5.45 -4.24 -21.54
N GLY A 757 5.89 -3.00 -21.58
CA GLY A 757 6.23 -2.18 -20.40
C GLY A 757 7.70 -2.36 -19.97
N THR A 758 8.15 -1.54 -19.03
CA THR A 758 9.54 -1.52 -18.53
C THR A 758 9.57 -1.95 -17.07
N LYS A 759 10.05 -3.16 -16.81
CA LYS A 759 10.10 -3.70 -15.44
C LYS A 759 11.14 -3.00 -14.58
N ILE A 760 12.39 -2.88 -15.07
CA ILE A 760 13.50 -2.28 -14.34
C ILE A 760 13.93 -1.01 -15.07
N LEU A 761 13.97 0.11 -14.34
CA LEU A 761 14.51 1.37 -14.88
C LEU A 761 16.04 1.32 -14.88
N HIS A 762 16.63 2.01 -15.85
CA HIS A 762 18.11 2.13 -15.98
C HIS A 762 18.84 0.80 -16.21
N TYR A 763 18.15 -0.22 -16.74
CA TYR A 763 18.72 -1.57 -16.95
C TYR A 763 19.95 -1.58 -17.89
N ASP A 764 20.04 -0.62 -18.80
CA ASP A 764 21.18 -0.42 -19.70
C ASP A 764 22.29 0.49 -19.14
N GLY A 765 22.19 0.88 -17.85
CA GLY A 765 23.11 1.84 -17.23
C GLY A 765 22.90 3.28 -17.69
N THR A 766 21.86 3.58 -18.48
CA THR A 766 21.54 4.92 -18.97
C THR A 766 20.51 5.61 -18.09
N PHE A 767 20.82 6.82 -17.68
CA PHE A 767 19.95 7.65 -16.85
C PHE A 767 19.30 8.76 -17.69
N LYS A 768 18.03 9.10 -17.38
CA LYS A 768 17.26 10.13 -18.11
C LYS A 768 17.72 11.56 -17.76
N ARG A 769 19.01 11.78 -17.88
CA ARG A 769 19.66 13.09 -17.72
C ARG A 769 20.37 13.49 -19.03
N PRO A 770 20.67 14.79 -19.24
CA PRO A 770 21.18 15.27 -20.52
C PRO A 770 22.44 14.56 -21.03
N ASN A 771 23.33 14.12 -20.11
CA ASN A 771 24.56 13.41 -20.44
C ASN A 771 24.44 11.87 -20.30
N GLY A 772 23.26 11.34 -19.98
CA GLY A 772 23.02 9.91 -19.77
C GLY A 772 23.58 9.35 -18.46
N LYS A 773 24.20 10.18 -17.59
CA LYS A 773 24.80 9.76 -16.31
C LYS A 773 23.96 10.17 -15.11
N ALA A 774 23.98 9.36 -14.03
CA ALA A 774 23.40 9.71 -12.75
C ALA A 774 24.24 10.79 -12.02
N LEU A 775 23.61 11.57 -11.16
CA LEU A 775 24.28 12.59 -10.35
C LEU A 775 24.45 12.13 -8.90
N ILE A 776 25.68 12.00 -8.46
CA ILE A 776 26.02 11.89 -7.05
C ILE A 776 26.11 13.32 -6.48
N SER A 777 25.25 13.63 -5.51
CA SER A 777 25.12 14.99 -4.97
C SER A 777 25.89 15.19 -3.67
N PRO A 778 26.62 16.32 -3.49
CA PRO A 778 27.27 16.65 -2.24
C PRO A 778 26.22 17.14 -1.21
N VAL A 779 25.71 16.24 -0.36
CA VAL A 779 24.65 16.54 0.62
C VAL A 779 25.25 16.66 2.02
N GLU A 780 25.04 17.81 2.68
CA GLU A 780 25.44 18.02 4.07
C GLU A 780 24.24 17.85 5.03
N TYR A 781 24.50 17.31 6.22
CA TYR A 781 23.50 17.23 7.27
C TYR A 781 23.14 18.64 7.78
N ILE A 782 21.86 18.88 7.87
CA ILE A 782 21.25 20.08 8.46
C ILE A 782 20.30 19.62 9.57
N GLU A 783 20.41 20.24 10.73
CA GLU A 783 19.52 19.94 11.86
C GLU A 783 18.05 20.28 11.53
N ALA A 784 17.13 19.54 12.13
CA ALA A 784 15.69 19.82 12.02
C ALA A 784 15.38 21.27 12.50
N LYS A 785 14.36 21.87 11.89
CA LYS A 785 14.00 23.28 12.17
C LYS A 785 13.47 23.51 13.59
N GLU A 786 13.00 22.45 14.25
CA GLU A 786 12.51 22.49 15.62
C GLU A 786 13.11 21.35 16.43
N LEU A 787 13.92 21.68 17.40
CA LEU A 787 14.57 20.71 18.32
C LEU A 787 13.99 20.87 19.74
N PRO A 788 14.08 19.83 20.57
CA PRO A 788 13.69 19.91 21.98
C PRO A 788 14.43 21.01 22.74
N ASP A 789 13.73 21.67 23.65
CA ASP A 789 14.28 22.65 24.58
C ASP A 789 13.74 22.43 26.00
N LYS A 790 13.94 23.41 26.89
CA LYS A 790 13.49 23.29 28.29
C LYS A 790 11.98 23.25 28.46
N GLU A 791 11.24 23.91 27.55
CA GLU A 791 9.77 24.02 27.61
C GLU A 791 9.11 22.81 26.93
N TYR A 792 9.69 22.38 25.81
CA TYR A 792 9.22 21.23 25.00
C TYR A 792 10.34 20.19 24.85
N PRO A 793 10.57 19.35 25.90
CA PRO A 793 11.80 18.54 26.01
C PRO A 793 11.79 17.23 25.23
N ILE A 794 10.70 16.90 24.51
CA ILE A 794 10.49 15.61 23.85
C ILE A 794 10.31 15.81 22.35
N ILE A 795 10.84 14.90 21.53
CA ILE A 795 10.59 14.89 20.09
C ILE A 795 9.26 14.18 19.83
N LEU A 796 8.35 14.84 19.14
CA LEU A 796 7.16 14.24 18.55
C LEU A 796 7.47 13.78 17.13
N THR A 797 7.20 12.52 16.84
CA THR A 797 7.13 11.99 15.46
C THR A 797 5.75 11.45 15.16
N THR A 798 5.32 11.52 13.90
CA THR A 798 4.00 11.08 13.47
C THR A 798 4.09 9.94 12.46
N GLY A 799 2.99 9.19 12.31
CA GLY A 799 2.92 8.12 11.34
C GLY A 799 1.56 7.46 11.23
N ARG A 800 1.54 6.27 10.66
CA ARG A 800 0.35 5.44 10.45
C ARG A 800 0.31 4.28 11.43
N ILE A 801 -0.88 3.71 11.55
CA ILE A 801 -1.12 2.43 12.21
C ILE A 801 -1.79 1.45 11.24
N LEU A 802 -1.74 0.15 11.55
CA LEU A 802 -2.19 -0.91 10.65
C LEU A 802 -3.67 -0.81 10.25
N PHE A 803 -4.56 -0.44 11.19
CA PHE A 803 -6.01 -0.54 11.03
C PHE A 803 -6.65 0.69 10.38
N HIS A 804 -5.96 1.83 10.38
CA HIS A 804 -6.48 3.05 9.78
C HIS A 804 -5.64 3.51 8.58
N TYR A 805 -6.23 4.42 7.79
CA TYR A 805 -5.64 4.86 6.54
C TYR A 805 -5.79 6.38 6.35
N HIS A 806 -4.67 7.09 6.17
CA HIS A 806 -4.60 8.55 5.99
C HIS A 806 -5.46 9.34 6.99
N SER A 807 -6.33 10.26 6.54
CA SER A 807 -7.24 11.03 7.39
C SER A 807 -8.25 10.19 8.19
N GLY A 808 -8.32 8.87 7.95
CA GLY A 808 -9.30 8.00 8.59
C GLY A 808 -10.70 8.07 7.96
N ASN A 809 -10.95 8.99 7.04
CA ASN A 809 -12.28 9.28 6.51
C ASN A 809 -13.05 8.03 6.02
N GLU A 810 -12.36 7.08 5.37
CA GLU A 810 -12.94 5.80 4.94
C GLU A 810 -12.88 4.74 6.05
N THR A 811 -11.71 4.49 6.65
CA THR A 811 -11.53 3.38 7.58
C THR A 811 -12.27 3.56 8.90
N ARG A 812 -12.56 4.81 9.33
CA ARG A 812 -13.41 5.14 10.48
C ARG A 812 -14.90 4.82 10.21
N ARG A 813 -15.27 4.56 8.93
CA ARG A 813 -16.61 4.10 8.51
C ARG A 813 -16.67 2.59 8.21
N VAL A 814 -15.58 1.87 8.47
CA VAL A 814 -15.53 0.40 8.46
C VAL A 814 -15.66 -0.08 9.89
N LYS A 815 -16.79 -0.69 10.22
CA LYS A 815 -17.17 -1.00 11.60
C LYS A 815 -16.13 -1.79 12.36
N VAL A 816 -15.58 -2.84 11.74
CA VAL A 816 -14.59 -3.72 12.40
C VAL A 816 -13.24 -3.04 12.61
N LEU A 817 -12.82 -2.15 11.71
CA LEU A 817 -11.58 -1.39 11.85
C LEU A 817 -11.70 -0.32 12.94
N ASP A 818 -12.80 0.44 12.92
CA ASP A 818 -13.07 1.48 13.91
C ASP A 818 -13.31 0.91 15.31
N ALA A 819 -14.03 -0.20 15.42
CA ALA A 819 -14.25 -0.89 16.70
C ALA A 819 -12.94 -1.42 17.32
N PHE A 820 -11.97 -1.83 16.49
CA PHE A 820 -10.69 -2.37 16.97
C PHE A 820 -9.74 -1.27 17.46
N VAL A 821 -9.68 -0.11 16.77
CA VAL A 821 -8.88 1.06 17.17
C VAL A 821 -9.75 2.32 17.11
N PRO A 822 -10.63 2.54 18.09
CA PRO A 822 -11.62 3.61 18.04
C PRO A 822 -11.10 5.02 18.34
N ARG A 823 -9.87 5.14 18.91
CA ARG A 823 -9.30 6.40 19.40
C ARG A 823 -7.82 6.51 19.14
N ASN A 824 -7.33 7.75 19.01
CA ASN A 824 -5.90 8.03 18.93
C ASN A 824 -5.23 7.82 20.29
N TYR A 825 -3.92 7.62 20.24
CA TYR A 825 -3.07 7.45 21.41
C TYR A 825 -1.67 8.00 21.17
N VAL A 826 -0.94 8.32 22.23
CA VAL A 826 0.49 8.60 22.17
C VAL A 826 1.27 7.41 22.67
N GLU A 827 2.23 6.92 21.86
CA GLU A 827 3.20 5.92 22.32
C GLU A 827 4.36 6.63 23.04
N ILE A 828 4.62 6.22 24.28
CA ILE A 828 5.65 6.80 25.15
C ILE A 828 6.63 5.68 25.55
N ASN A 829 7.92 5.96 25.47
CA ASN A 829 8.96 5.06 25.97
C ASN A 829 8.78 4.83 27.49
N LYS A 830 9.01 3.60 27.94
CA LYS A 830 8.82 3.21 29.34
C LYS A 830 9.59 4.11 30.32
N GLU A 831 10.87 4.39 30.04
CA GLU A 831 11.69 5.23 30.93
C GLU A 831 11.20 6.68 30.98
N ASP A 832 10.67 7.20 29.87
CA ASP A 832 10.12 8.55 29.81
C ASP A 832 8.76 8.62 30.51
N ALA A 833 7.92 7.61 30.38
CA ALA A 833 6.66 7.51 31.11
C ALA A 833 6.86 7.45 32.62
N GLU A 834 7.83 6.67 33.09
CA GLU A 834 8.22 6.61 34.52
C GLU A 834 8.64 7.99 35.06
N LYS A 835 9.47 8.73 34.32
CA LYS A 835 9.88 10.08 34.71
C LYS A 835 8.76 11.08 34.77
N LEU A 836 7.76 10.93 33.88
CA LEU A 836 6.59 11.80 33.79
C LEU A 836 5.45 11.34 34.73
N ASN A 837 5.63 10.24 35.46
CA ASN A 837 4.61 9.61 36.29
C ASN A 837 3.31 9.29 35.53
N ILE A 838 3.46 8.77 34.32
CA ILE A 838 2.36 8.40 33.41
C ILE A 838 2.25 6.87 33.38
N ASN A 839 1.05 6.33 33.61
CA ASN A 839 0.76 4.90 33.48
C ASN A 839 0.11 4.59 32.11
N HIS A 840 0.14 3.31 31.74
CA HIS A 840 -0.56 2.82 30.56
C HIS A 840 -2.07 3.10 30.66
N LYS A 841 -2.65 3.69 29.61
CA LYS A 841 -4.05 4.16 29.51
C LYS A 841 -4.38 5.42 30.32
N ASP A 842 -3.43 6.08 30.96
CA ASP A 842 -3.70 7.42 31.49
C ASP A 842 -4.06 8.38 30.35
N MET A 843 -4.96 9.31 30.63
CA MET A 843 -5.22 10.45 29.73
C MET A 843 -4.12 11.48 29.91
N VAL A 844 -3.58 11.94 28.79
CA VAL A 844 -2.50 12.92 28.75
C VAL A 844 -2.79 14.04 27.77
N ARG A 845 -2.27 15.23 28.06
CA ARG A 845 -2.24 16.36 27.12
C ARG A 845 -0.85 16.43 26.49
N VAL A 846 -0.81 16.35 25.16
CA VAL A 846 0.41 16.61 24.39
C VAL A 846 0.30 18.01 23.77
N SER A 847 1.29 18.85 24.05
CA SER A 847 1.32 20.24 23.60
C SER A 847 2.59 20.57 22.83
N THR A 848 2.45 21.39 21.80
CA THR A 848 3.54 22.03 21.06
C THR A 848 3.31 23.54 21.03
N ARG A 849 4.15 24.31 20.34
CA ARG A 849 3.98 25.77 20.17
C ARG A 849 2.72 26.15 19.38
N ARG A 850 2.10 25.20 18.67
CA ARG A 850 0.96 25.42 17.75
C ARG A 850 -0.39 25.03 18.35
N GLY A 851 -0.39 24.16 19.35
CA GLY A 851 -1.62 23.72 19.98
C GLY A 851 -1.41 22.53 20.90
N SER A 852 -2.52 21.96 21.34
CA SER A 852 -2.54 20.78 22.20
C SER A 852 -3.69 19.85 21.84
N ILE A 853 -3.48 18.54 22.10
CA ILE A 853 -4.50 17.49 22.00
C ILE A 853 -4.48 16.61 23.25
N GLU A 854 -5.63 16.00 23.54
CA GLU A 854 -5.79 15.07 24.67
C GLU A 854 -6.03 13.66 24.12
N LEU A 855 -5.27 12.69 24.62
CA LEU A 855 -5.34 11.32 24.15
C LEU A 855 -4.79 10.33 25.20
N GLU A 856 -5.05 9.04 24.97
CA GLU A 856 -4.60 7.94 25.82
C GLU A 856 -3.09 7.71 25.68
N ALA A 857 -2.38 7.50 26.79
CA ALA A 857 -0.98 7.09 26.78
C ALA A 857 -0.84 5.57 26.62
N ARG A 858 -0.01 5.14 25.65
CA ARG A 858 0.41 3.75 25.49
C ARG A 858 1.89 3.62 25.77
N ILE A 859 2.23 2.95 26.86
CA ILE A 859 3.62 2.72 27.22
C ILE A 859 4.14 1.53 26.41
N SER A 860 5.23 1.72 25.69
CA SER A 860 5.86 0.68 24.89
C SER A 860 7.38 0.88 24.74
N GLU A 861 8.08 -0.14 24.27
CA GLU A 861 9.51 -0.07 23.93
C GLU A 861 9.74 0.34 22.45
N LYS A 862 8.68 0.65 21.70
CA LYS A 862 8.79 0.98 20.27
C LYS A 862 9.49 2.33 20.04
N PRO A 863 9.06 3.46 20.66
CA PRO A 863 9.74 4.73 20.49
C PRO A 863 11.11 4.75 21.18
N LYS A 864 12.10 5.43 20.58
CA LYS A 864 13.37 5.74 21.23
C LYS A 864 13.11 6.65 22.44
N LYS A 865 13.95 6.53 23.48
CA LYS A 865 13.91 7.44 24.64
C LYS A 865 14.04 8.89 24.19
N GLY A 866 13.20 9.77 24.74
CA GLY A 866 13.08 11.18 24.34
C GLY A 866 12.27 11.40 23.06
N VAL A 867 11.62 10.36 22.54
CA VAL A 867 10.77 10.41 21.33
C VAL A 867 9.40 9.83 21.66
N VAL A 868 8.33 10.47 21.18
CA VAL A 868 6.97 9.96 21.24
C VAL A 868 6.35 9.89 19.86
N PHE A 869 5.38 8.99 19.70
CA PHE A 869 4.70 8.75 18.43
C PHE A 869 3.19 8.96 18.56
N ILE A 870 2.60 9.68 17.60
CA ILE A 870 1.14 9.86 17.48
C ILE A 870 0.72 9.56 16.04
N SER A 871 -0.40 8.83 15.87
CA SER A 871 -0.96 8.61 14.54
C SER A 871 -1.80 9.82 14.09
N PHE A 872 -1.92 10.01 12.75
CA PHE A 872 -2.63 11.17 12.17
C PHE A 872 -4.02 10.82 11.62
N HIS A 873 -4.66 9.72 12.07
CA HIS A 873 -5.91 9.22 11.49
C HIS A 873 -7.20 9.76 12.12
N PHE A 874 -7.10 10.48 13.24
CA PHE A 874 -8.25 10.78 14.11
C PHE A 874 -8.51 12.28 14.18
N ARG A 875 -9.70 12.71 13.74
CA ARG A 875 -10.10 14.14 13.74
C ARG A 875 -10.22 14.73 15.15
N GLU A 876 -10.70 13.93 16.09
CA GLU A 876 -10.93 14.30 17.48
C GLU A 876 -9.65 14.54 18.30
N ALA A 877 -8.53 14.01 17.83
CA ALA A 877 -7.19 14.20 18.40
C ALA A 877 -6.17 14.21 17.27
N SER A 878 -6.28 15.19 16.36
CA SER A 878 -5.46 15.30 15.17
C SER A 878 -4.01 15.64 15.51
N ALA A 879 -3.08 14.74 15.15
CA ALA A 879 -1.64 14.96 15.32
C ALA A 879 -1.16 16.22 14.58
N ASN A 880 -1.84 16.64 13.51
CA ASN A 880 -1.45 17.79 12.71
C ASN A 880 -1.78 19.15 13.36
N VAL A 881 -2.50 19.17 14.47
CA VAL A 881 -2.54 20.33 15.39
C VAL A 881 -1.17 20.62 16.00
N LEU A 882 -0.31 19.60 16.09
CA LEU A 882 0.97 19.64 16.78
C LEU A 882 2.18 19.81 15.85
N THR A 883 2.05 19.42 14.55
CA THR A 883 3.15 19.38 13.60
C THR A 883 3.57 20.76 13.13
N ASN A 884 4.85 20.94 12.77
CA ASN A 884 5.34 22.22 12.30
C ASN A 884 5.25 22.37 10.78
N ALA A 885 5.07 23.60 10.31
CA ALA A 885 4.87 23.94 8.91
C ALA A 885 6.17 24.25 8.15
N ALA A 886 7.36 23.91 8.70
CA ALA A 886 8.61 24.12 8.00
C ALA A 886 8.67 23.27 6.72
N LEU A 887 8.97 23.89 5.59
CA LEU A 887 8.96 23.26 4.28
C LEU A 887 10.38 22.95 3.79
N ASP A 888 10.50 21.83 3.05
CA ASP A 888 11.65 21.57 2.21
C ASP A 888 11.76 22.68 1.15
N PRO A 889 12.92 23.30 0.94
CA PRO A 889 13.06 24.46 0.06
C PRO A 889 12.81 24.13 -1.42
N ILE A 890 12.98 22.86 -1.83
CA ILE A 890 12.83 22.41 -3.22
C ILE A 890 11.46 21.75 -3.41
N ALA A 891 11.19 20.71 -2.64
CA ALA A 891 9.98 19.89 -2.77
C ALA A 891 8.74 20.51 -2.14
N LYS A 892 8.89 21.53 -1.27
CA LYS A 892 7.79 22.15 -0.50
C LYS A 892 7.00 21.17 0.36
N ILE A 893 7.60 20.04 0.73
CA ILE A 893 7.00 19.06 1.65
C ILE A 893 7.18 19.54 3.10
N PRO A 894 6.17 19.42 3.96
CA PRO A 894 6.25 19.82 5.35
C PRO A 894 7.04 18.86 6.26
N GLU A 895 7.52 19.37 7.40
CA GLU A 895 8.19 18.64 8.47
C GLU A 895 7.18 17.94 9.39
N TYR A 896 6.77 16.71 9.07
CA TYR A 896 5.84 15.94 9.93
C TYR A 896 6.54 15.04 10.95
N LYS A 897 7.85 14.84 10.81
CA LYS A 897 8.58 13.84 11.59
C LYS A 897 9.33 14.37 12.78
N VAL A 898 9.50 15.69 12.87
CA VAL A 898 10.17 16.34 13.99
C VAL A 898 9.39 17.57 14.44
N ALA A 899 8.87 17.54 15.66
CA ALA A 899 8.36 18.68 16.38
C ALA A 899 8.76 18.54 17.86
N ALA A 900 8.97 19.66 18.56
CA ALA A 900 9.22 19.64 19.98
C ALA A 900 7.90 19.70 20.75
N CYS A 901 7.71 18.81 21.73
CA CYS A 901 6.49 18.72 22.52
C CYS A 901 6.76 18.51 24.01
N LYS A 902 5.73 18.78 24.83
CA LYS A 902 5.65 18.38 26.22
C LYS A 902 4.41 17.49 26.43
N ILE A 903 4.48 16.63 27.46
CA ILE A 903 3.38 15.73 27.83
C ILE A 903 3.08 15.94 29.32
N GLU A 904 1.80 16.10 29.61
CA GLU A 904 1.31 16.32 30.96
C GLU A 904 0.16 15.35 31.25
N LYS A 905 0.15 14.69 32.40
CA LYS A 905 -0.97 13.86 32.84
C LYS A 905 -2.17 14.77 33.17
N ILE A 906 -3.39 14.34 32.78
CA ILE A 906 -4.65 15.07 33.03
C ILE A 906 -5.35 14.42 34.21
#